data_b8a3269f4316d2724608fbaba1837e22
#
_entry.id   b8a3269f4316d2724608fbaba1837e22
#
_cell.length_a   1.000
_cell.length_b   1.000
_cell.length_c   1.000
_cell.angle_alpha   90.00
_cell.angle_beta   90.00
_cell.angle_gamma   90.00
#
_symmetry.space_group_name_H-M   'P 1'
#
loop_
_entity.id
_entity.type
_entity.pdbx_description
1 polymer ?
#
loop_
_entity_poly.entity_id
_entity_poly.type
_entity_poly.pdbx_seq_one_letter_code
_entity_poly.pdbx_strand_id
1 'polypeptide(L)'
;MRGFFLFVFLLINCTVSKGQIYKYIGLEDGLNNQKIYHIQKDRRGYMWFLTQEGIDRYDGKHIKHYNFSDDNMTLDSRIALNWLYMDNRNVLWVIGQKGRIFRYDSQHDKFELAYVHPELIRNKSQAFLNYGYLDKNDRIWLCCKDSITWYDTHTGTVLNMSVPVNGEITTIEQTDGNHFFIGTGSGLFRAGIEEGKLRLVPDEAVESIAPVHELYYHAVSKQLFVGNYKEGILIYDMGGTGKIISCQFPNHVEVNQIAALNAHELLVATGGKGVYKLDVNTYMSEPYITADYSSYNGMNGNNINDVYVDEEDRIWLANYPTGITIRNNRYGSYDLIRHSLGNTRSLVNDQVHDVVEDSDGDLWFVTSNGISFYQTDTKEWRSFFSSFDPVPNDENHIFLALCEVSPGVMWAGGYTSGIYKIEKKKGFKVTYLSPAAIAGVRPDQYIYDIKKDSGGDIWSGGYYHLKRINLETKNVRLYPGVSSITTIQEKDDRLMWIGTRMGLYLLDKESGIYRYIDLPVESPYICALYQREDGILYIGTRGAGLLVYDINKKKFIHQYRTDNCALISDNIYTILPRQDESLLMGTETGITIYSPQKHSFRNWTREQGLMSVSFNAGSATTCNKSMLVFGGNDGAVKFPTDIQIPEPHYSRLLLRDFMIAYHPVYPGDDGSPLKKDIDETDRLELALLYTSD
;
A
#
# COMPACT_ATOMS: atom_id res chain seq x y z
N MET A 1 44.68 20.01 34.85
CA MET A 1 43.25 20.05 34.50
C MET A 1 43.12 19.71 33.03
N ARG A 2 42.82 18.49 32.71
CA ARG A 2 42.54 18.01 31.33
C ARG A 2 41.03 17.92 31.16
N GLY A 3 40.48 18.81 30.35
CA GLY A 3 39.06 18.78 30.00
C GLY A 3 38.76 17.64 29.00
N PHE A 4 37.91 16.73 29.40
CA PHE A 4 37.33 15.68 28.54
C PHE A 4 36.19 16.32 27.77
N PHE A 5 36.33 16.52 26.47
CA PHE A 5 35.24 16.83 25.57
C PHE A 5 34.53 15.53 25.19
N LEU A 6 33.33 15.36 25.70
CA LEU A 6 32.43 14.27 25.33
C LEU A 6 31.73 14.67 24.00
N PHE A 7 32.17 14.10 22.89
CA PHE A 7 31.44 14.20 21.61
C PHE A 7 30.27 13.22 21.65
N VAL A 8 29.09 13.75 21.90
CA VAL A 8 27.83 13.00 21.67
C VAL A 8 27.58 12.96 20.17
N PHE A 9 27.89 11.82 19.57
CA PHE A 9 27.42 11.51 18.19
C PHE A 9 25.91 11.30 18.25
N LEU A 10 25.14 12.30 17.90
CA LEU A 10 23.73 12.14 17.51
C LEU A 10 23.73 11.40 16.15
N LEU A 11 23.59 10.09 16.19
CA LEU A 11 23.20 9.29 15.04
C LEU A 11 21.76 9.65 14.69
N ILE A 12 21.60 10.66 13.83
CA ILE A 12 20.35 10.87 13.12
C ILE A 12 20.22 9.70 12.14
N ASN A 13 19.53 8.66 12.56
CA ASN A 13 19.04 7.63 11.65
C ASN A 13 18.07 8.31 10.69
N CYS A 14 18.56 8.77 9.53
CA CYS A 14 17.72 9.02 8.38
C CYS A 14 17.19 7.67 7.91
N THR A 15 16.04 7.27 8.44
CA THR A 15 15.31 6.14 7.90
C THR A 15 14.89 6.51 6.48
N VAL A 16 15.51 5.87 5.50
CA VAL A 16 14.93 5.78 4.15
C VAL A 16 13.54 5.21 4.38
N SER A 17 12.52 5.98 4.04
CA SER A 17 11.15 5.51 4.09
C SER A 17 11.05 4.31 3.16
N LYS A 18 11.09 3.11 3.72
CA LYS A 18 10.77 1.90 2.98
C LYS A 18 9.34 2.09 2.53
N GLY A 19 9.11 2.14 1.24
CA GLY A 19 7.78 2.25 0.65
C GLY A 19 6.92 1.10 1.17
N GLN A 20 6.15 1.37 2.21
CA GLN A 20 5.19 0.44 2.75
C GLN A 20 3.91 0.63 1.95
N ILE A 21 3.27 -0.48 1.62
CA ILE A 21 2.06 -0.45 0.82
C ILE A 21 0.90 -0.09 1.73
N TYR A 22 0.40 1.12 1.59
CA TYR A 22 -0.81 1.58 2.24
C TYR A 22 -1.94 1.69 1.22
N LYS A 23 -3.10 1.16 1.57
CA LYS A 23 -4.37 1.44 0.89
C LYS A 23 -5.21 2.30 1.83
N TYR A 24 -5.88 3.28 1.28
CA TYR A 24 -6.79 4.14 2.02
C TYR A 24 -8.22 3.83 1.64
N ILE A 25 -9.12 3.96 2.60
CA ILE A 25 -10.56 3.92 2.38
C ILE A 25 -11.13 5.19 3.03
N GLY A 26 -11.72 6.04 2.20
CA GLY A 26 -12.29 7.33 2.58
C GLY A 26 -13.71 7.51 2.04
N LEU A 27 -14.20 8.75 2.08
CA LEU A 27 -15.52 9.11 1.52
C LEU A 27 -15.60 8.84 0.01
N GLU A 28 -14.49 8.99 -0.70
CA GLU A 28 -14.41 8.74 -2.15
C GLU A 28 -14.58 7.25 -2.49
N ASP A 29 -14.23 6.36 -1.55
CA ASP A 29 -14.41 4.92 -1.68
C ASP A 29 -15.80 4.46 -1.20
N GLY A 30 -16.61 5.38 -0.69
CA GLY A 30 -17.98 5.15 -0.26
C GLY A 30 -18.19 5.01 1.24
N LEU A 31 -17.23 5.38 2.13
CA LEU A 31 -17.50 5.44 3.56
C LEU A 31 -18.62 6.44 3.88
N ASN A 32 -19.49 6.09 4.82
CA ASN A 32 -20.53 6.98 5.31
C ASN A 32 -19.94 8.15 6.14
N ASN A 33 -18.91 7.87 6.93
CA ASN A 33 -18.19 8.86 7.72
C ASN A 33 -16.73 8.45 7.92
N GLN A 34 -15.82 9.44 7.93
CA GLN A 34 -14.38 9.18 8.12
C GLN A 34 -13.97 8.98 9.58
N LYS A 35 -14.85 9.27 10.54
CA LYS A 35 -14.57 9.01 11.95
C LYS A 35 -14.91 7.57 12.29
N ILE A 36 -13.91 6.73 12.29
CA ILE A 36 -14.02 5.30 12.57
C ILE A 36 -13.64 5.06 14.03
N TYR A 37 -14.45 4.28 14.74
CA TYR A 37 -14.23 3.92 16.13
C TYR A 37 -13.73 2.49 16.30
N HIS A 38 -14.34 1.52 15.57
CA HIS A 38 -13.98 0.11 15.64
C HIS A 38 -13.96 -0.56 14.27
N ILE A 39 -13.11 -1.57 14.13
CA ILE A 39 -12.95 -2.41 12.95
C ILE A 39 -13.12 -3.87 13.37
N GLN A 40 -13.97 -4.62 12.68
CA GLN A 40 -14.16 -6.06 12.89
C GLN A 40 -14.24 -6.80 11.56
N LYS A 41 -13.80 -8.07 11.53
CA LYS A 41 -13.94 -8.95 10.36
C LYS A 41 -14.83 -10.12 10.72
N ASP A 42 -15.76 -10.47 9.83
CA ASP A 42 -16.58 -11.66 10.00
C ASP A 42 -15.97 -12.88 9.29
N ARG A 43 -16.51 -14.08 9.58
CA ARG A 43 -16.03 -15.34 8.96
C ARG A 43 -16.30 -15.43 7.46
N ARG A 44 -17.15 -14.59 6.91
CA ARG A 44 -17.41 -14.48 5.47
C ARG A 44 -16.36 -13.64 4.77
N GLY A 45 -15.58 -12.86 5.53
CA GLY A 45 -14.50 -12.01 5.05
C GLY A 45 -14.90 -10.55 4.89
N TYR A 46 -16.12 -10.17 5.24
CA TYR A 46 -16.52 -8.75 5.28
C TYR A 46 -15.81 -8.04 6.41
N MET A 47 -15.35 -6.81 6.11
CA MET A 47 -14.88 -5.87 7.11
C MET A 47 -16.01 -4.96 7.53
N TRP A 48 -16.18 -4.80 8.83
CA TRP A 48 -17.21 -3.97 9.43
C TRP A 48 -16.57 -2.81 10.16
N PHE A 49 -17.07 -1.61 9.90
CA PHE A 49 -16.56 -0.37 10.44
C PHE A 49 -17.64 0.33 11.24
N LEU A 50 -17.39 0.56 12.52
CA LEU A 50 -18.24 1.43 13.33
C LEU A 50 -17.83 2.86 13.08
N THR A 51 -18.74 3.66 12.54
CA THR A 51 -18.55 5.07 12.21
C THR A 51 -19.38 5.97 13.11
N GLN A 52 -19.14 7.28 13.05
CA GLN A 52 -20.00 8.24 13.75
C GLN A 52 -21.46 8.23 13.25
N GLU A 53 -21.71 7.84 12.01
CA GLU A 53 -23.03 7.91 11.35
C GLU A 53 -23.75 6.54 11.29
N GLY A 54 -23.12 5.46 11.76
CA GLY A 54 -23.68 4.12 11.69
C GLY A 54 -22.61 3.06 11.46
N ILE A 55 -22.96 2.01 10.72
CA ILE A 55 -22.06 0.91 10.42
C ILE A 55 -21.89 0.76 8.91
N ASP A 56 -20.66 0.59 8.51
CA ASP A 56 -20.29 0.32 7.13
C ASP A 56 -19.77 -1.12 7.00
N ARG A 57 -20.24 -1.86 6.00
CA ARG A 57 -19.73 -3.19 5.63
C ARG A 57 -18.98 -3.10 4.31
N TYR A 58 -17.72 -3.52 4.31
CA TYR A 58 -16.85 -3.51 3.15
C TYR A 58 -16.58 -4.94 2.66
N ASP A 59 -16.80 -5.19 1.36
CA ASP A 59 -16.63 -6.49 0.69
C ASP A 59 -15.27 -6.66 -0.02
N GLY A 60 -14.37 -5.70 0.13
CA GLY A 60 -13.09 -5.62 -0.60
C GLY A 60 -13.12 -4.58 -1.73
N LYS A 61 -14.30 -4.18 -2.21
CA LYS A 61 -14.48 -3.22 -3.31
C LYS A 61 -15.55 -2.17 -3.04
N HIS A 62 -16.67 -2.56 -2.45
CA HIS A 62 -17.84 -1.70 -2.24
C HIS A 62 -18.17 -1.63 -0.76
N ILE A 63 -18.85 -0.56 -0.36
CA ILE A 63 -19.28 -0.33 1.01
C ILE A 63 -20.81 -0.27 1.05
N LYS A 64 -21.42 -1.04 1.95
CA LYS A 64 -22.85 -0.98 2.27
C LYS A 64 -23.05 -0.32 3.63
N HIS A 65 -24.01 0.61 3.70
CA HIS A 65 -24.30 1.38 4.91
C HIS A 65 -25.51 0.82 5.67
N TYR A 66 -25.40 0.81 6.99
CA TYR A 66 -26.50 0.48 7.91
C TYR A 66 -26.70 1.66 8.86
N ASN A 67 -27.84 2.31 8.74
CA ASN A 67 -28.23 3.44 9.56
C ASN A 67 -29.19 2.98 10.65
N PHE A 68 -29.05 3.57 11.84
CA PHE A 68 -29.89 3.28 13.00
C PHE A 68 -30.75 4.50 13.28
N SER A 69 -32.04 4.37 13.06
CA SER A 69 -33.05 5.38 13.40
C SER A 69 -34.08 4.78 14.34
N ASP A 70 -34.64 5.60 15.21
CA ASP A 70 -35.73 5.21 16.06
C ASP A 70 -37.04 5.64 15.37
N ASP A 71 -37.85 4.70 14.91
CA ASP A 71 -39.08 4.92 14.14
C ASP A 71 -40.13 5.77 14.89
N ASN A 72 -39.93 6.05 16.19
CA ASN A 72 -40.81 6.82 17.04
C ASN A 72 -40.29 8.18 17.49
N MET A 73 -39.16 8.67 16.95
CA MET A 73 -38.60 9.97 17.37
C MET A 73 -38.39 10.92 16.18
N THR A 74 -38.77 12.18 16.42
CA THR A 74 -38.56 13.33 15.54
C THR A 74 -37.11 13.42 15.01
N LEU A 75 -36.96 13.88 13.82
CA LEU A 75 -35.82 14.08 12.89
C LEU A 75 -34.38 14.33 13.46
N ASP A 76 -34.16 14.38 14.76
CA ASP A 76 -32.88 14.80 15.37
C ASP A 76 -32.16 13.74 16.22
N SER A 77 -32.62 12.51 16.28
CA SER A 77 -32.01 11.49 17.15
C SER A 77 -31.42 10.31 16.40
N ARG A 78 -30.27 10.53 15.76
CA ARG A 78 -29.38 9.41 15.39
C ARG A 78 -28.91 8.72 16.68
N ILE A 79 -28.99 7.39 16.70
CA ILE A 79 -28.51 6.59 17.82
C ILE A 79 -26.98 6.61 17.78
N ALA A 80 -26.33 7.20 18.76
CA ALA A 80 -24.90 7.13 18.91
C ALA A 80 -24.49 5.69 19.25
N LEU A 81 -23.70 5.08 18.38
CA LEU A 81 -23.14 3.74 18.53
C LEU A 81 -21.70 3.87 18.99
N ASN A 82 -21.28 3.06 19.96
CA ASN A 82 -19.96 3.21 20.56
C ASN A 82 -19.09 1.96 20.47
N TRP A 83 -19.68 0.77 20.44
CA TRP A 83 -18.92 -0.48 20.48
C TRP A 83 -19.46 -1.49 19.48
N LEU A 84 -18.55 -2.22 18.86
CA LEU A 84 -18.81 -3.23 17.85
C LEU A 84 -18.04 -4.50 18.20
N TYR A 85 -18.74 -5.62 18.32
CA TYR A 85 -18.14 -6.90 18.72
C TYR A 85 -18.67 -8.07 17.89
N MET A 86 -17.82 -9.10 17.75
CA MET A 86 -18.18 -10.38 17.15
C MET A 86 -18.20 -11.44 18.24
N ASP A 87 -19.32 -12.16 18.39
CA ASP A 87 -19.40 -13.28 19.33
C ASP A 87 -18.75 -14.57 18.78
N ASN A 88 -18.61 -15.59 19.62
CA ASN A 88 -18.01 -16.87 19.24
C ASN A 88 -18.78 -17.62 18.14
N ARG A 89 -20.05 -17.27 17.89
CA ARG A 89 -20.90 -17.80 16.82
C ARG A 89 -20.80 -16.97 15.52
N ASN A 90 -19.93 -15.97 15.51
CA ASN A 90 -19.78 -15.02 14.40
C ASN A 90 -21.04 -14.17 14.17
N VAL A 91 -21.75 -13.81 15.24
CA VAL A 91 -22.82 -12.82 15.19
C VAL A 91 -22.25 -11.46 15.58
N LEU A 92 -22.53 -10.47 14.77
CA LEU A 92 -22.10 -9.09 15.02
C LEU A 92 -23.08 -8.39 15.97
N TRP A 93 -22.55 -7.79 17.01
CA TRP A 93 -23.27 -7.06 18.03
C TRP A 93 -22.82 -5.61 18.08
N VAL A 94 -23.79 -4.72 18.25
CA VAL A 94 -23.55 -3.27 18.32
C VAL A 94 -24.18 -2.73 19.58
N ILE A 95 -23.41 -1.93 20.31
CA ILE A 95 -23.86 -1.31 21.57
C ILE A 95 -23.94 0.20 21.38
N GLY A 96 -25.12 0.75 21.58
CA GLY A 96 -25.36 2.18 21.55
C GLY A 96 -25.21 2.81 22.92
N GLN A 97 -24.82 4.08 22.95
CA GLN A 97 -24.55 4.86 24.16
C GLN A 97 -25.73 4.90 25.16
N LYS A 98 -26.97 4.77 24.68
CA LYS A 98 -28.17 4.70 25.50
C LYS A 98 -28.58 3.29 25.93
N GLY A 99 -27.65 2.34 25.94
CA GLY A 99 -27.89 0.96 26.38
C GLY A 99 -28.77 0.15 25.41
N ARG A 100 -28.79 0.48 24.14
CA ARG A 100 -29.41 -0.34 23.12
C ARG A 100 -28.39 -1.34 22.61
N ILE A 101 -28.81 -2.61 22.49
CA ILE A 101 -28.02 -3.67 21.89
C ILE A 101 -28.71 -4.09 20.61
N PHE A 102 -27.97 -4.05 19.51
CA PHE A 102 -28.41 -4.52 18.21
C PHE A 102 -27.64 -5.78 17.83
N ARG A 103 -28.33 -6.70 17.17
CA ARG A 103 -27.78 -7.92 16.60
C ARG A 103 -27.88 -7.84 15.07
N TYR A 104 -26.84 -8.19 14.37
CA TYR A 104 -26.90 -8.37 12.93
C TYR A 104 -27.58 -9.71 12.59
N ASP A 105 -28.65 -9.64 11.79
CA ASP A 105 -29.29 -10.78 11.15
C ASP A 105 -28.75 -10.94 9.74
N SER A 106 -27.88 -11.94 9.56
CA SER A 106 -27.26 -12.20 8.27
C SER A 106 -28.22 -12.77 7.23
N GLN A 107 -29.33 -13.38 7.65
CA GLN A 107 -30.33 -13.94 6.73
C GLN A 107 -31.13 -12.86 6.03
N HIS A 108 -31.42 -11.75 6.74
CA HIS A 108 -32.21 -10.64 6.20
C HIS A 108 -31.36 -9.40 5.91
N ASP A 109 -30.04 -9.48 6.12
CA ASP A 109 -29.04 -8.42 5.91
C ASP A 109 -29.43 -7.09 6.61
N LYS A 110 -29.81 -7.18 7.88
CA LYS A 110 -30.25 -6.03 8.69
C LYS A 110 -29.82 -6.16 10.15
N PHE A 111 -29.82 -5.03 10.87
CA PHE A 111 -29.67 -5.03 12.31
C PHE A 111 -31.04 -5.04 13.01
N GLU A 112 -31.19 -5.87 14.02
CA GLU A 112 -32.37 -5.99 14.84
C GLU A 112 -32.06 -5.55 16.28
N LEU A 113 -33.01 -4.81 16.89
CA LEU A 113 -32.91 -4.43 18.29
C LEU A 113 -33.12 -5.65 19.18
N ALA A 114 -32.08 -6.08 19.89
CA ALA A 114 -32.11 -7.24 20.77
C ALA A 114 -32.47 -6.88 22.23
N TYR A 115 -31.97 -5.74 22.70
CA TYR A 115 -32.21 -5.32 24.08
C TYR A 115 -32.15 -3.79 24.21
N VAL A 116 -32.92 -3.30 25.21
CA VAL A 116 -32.98 -1.89 25.60
C VAL A 116 -32.85 -1.76 27.09
N HIS A 117 -31.84 -1.04 27.57
CA HIS A 117 -31.66 -0.84 29.02
C HIS A 117 -32.73 0.09 29.59
N PRO A 118 -33.63 -0.37 30.52
CA PRO A 118 -34.83 0.39 30.93
C PRO A 118 -34.52 1.73 31.56
N GLU A 119 -33.47 1.80 32.40
CA GLU A 119 -33.13 2.99 33.16
C GLU A 119 -32.49 4.09 32.32
N LEU A 120 -31.69 3.71 31.30
CA LEU A 120 -31.01 4.66 30.42
C LEU A 120 -31.97 5.39 29.49
N ILE A 121 -33.14 4.81 29.20
CA ILE A 121 -34.20 5.44 28.39
C ILE A 121 -35.11 6.32 29.20
N ARG A 122 -35.44 5.91 30.45
CA ARG A 122 -36.35 6.68 31.34
C ARG A 122 -35.76 8.02 31.79
N ASN A 123 -34.44 8.05 32.01
CA ASN A 123 -33.74 9.29 32.43
C ASN A 123 -33.36 10.14 31.21
N LYS A 124 -34.24 11.05 30.82
CA LYS A 124 -34.15 11.88 29.61
C LYS A 124 -32.92 12.80 29.53
N SER A 125 -32.10 12.96 30.55
CA SER A 125 -31.11 14.05 30.52
C SER A 125 -29.64 13.72 30.81
N GLN A 126 -29.28 12.65 31.51
CA GLN A 126 -27.84 12.50 31.89
C GLN A 126 -27.29 11.08 32.03
N ALA A 127 -28.07 10.01 31.96
CA ALA A 127 -27.53 8.66 32.09
C ALA A 127 -27.11 8.10 30.71
N PHE A 128 -25.85 7.68 30.57
CA PHE A 128 -25.30 7.01 29.41
C PHE A 128 -24.36 5.93 29.89
N LEU A 129 -24.00 5.00 28.96
CA LEU A 129 -23.02 3.98 29.23
C LEU A 129 -21.62 4.58 29.26
N ASN A 130 -20.84 4.20 30.25
CA ASN A 130 -19.43 4.54 30.34
C ASN A 130 -18.62 3.60 29.47
N TYR A 131 -18.95 2.28 29.51
CA TYR A 131 -18.25 1.26 28.72
C TYR A 131 -19.19 0.11 28.34
N GLY A 132 -18.96 -0.46 27.15
CA GLY A 132 -19.63 -1.66 26.67
C GLY A 132 -18.59 -2.71 26.33
N TYR A 133 -18.78 -3.96 26.74
CA TYR A 133 -17.82 -5.05 26.57
C TYR A 133 -18.50 -6.36 26.23
N LEU A 134 -17.94 -7.14 25.30
CA LEU A 134 -18.35 -8.52 25.06
C LEU A 134 -17.30 -9.46 25.64
N ASP A 135 -17.66 -10.30 26.59
CA ASP A 135 -16.74 -11.25 27.21
C ASP A 135 -16.60 -12.56 26.40
N LYS A 136 -15.57 -13.36 26.71
CA LYS A 136 -15.26 -14.63 26.04
C LYS A 136 -16.35 -15.73 26.22
N ASN A 137 -17.34 -15.47 27.10
CA ASN A 137 -18.51 -16.30 27.31
C ASN A 137 -19.76 -15.79 26.58
N ASP A 138 -19.58 -14.88 25.62
CA ASP A 138 -20.65 -14.24 24.81
C ASP A 138 -21.67 -13.47 25.66
N ARG A 139 -21.22 -12.80 26.74
CA ARG A 139 -22.06 -11.91 27.55
C ARG A 139 -21.68 -10.44 27.28
N ILE A 140 -22.65 -9.63 26.93
CA ILE A 140 -22.48 -8.19 26.76
C ILE A 140 -22.63 -7.50 28.11
N TRP A 141 -21.62 -6.74 28.49
CA TRP A 141 -21.59 -5.93 29.70
C TRP A 141 -21.93 -4.48 29.37
N LEU A 142 -22.98 -3.98 29.96
CA LEU A 142 -23.38 -2.57 29.90
C LEU A 142 -22.96 -1.91 31.19
N CYS A 143 -21.89 -1.12 31.19
CA CYS A 143 -21.31 -0.50 32.36
C CYS A 143 -21.83 0.93 32.52
N CYS A 144 -22.61 1.16 33.55
CA CYS A 144 -23.03 2.46 34.01
C CYS A 144 -22.18 2.91 35.21
N LYS A 145 -22.41 4.13 35.71
CA LYS A 145 -21.65 4.67 36.84
C LYS A 145 -21.69 3.77 38.08
N ASP A 146 -22.88 3.25 38.44
CA ASP A 146 -23.12 2.53 39.69
C ASP A 146 -23.61 1.09 39.47
N SER A 147 -23.77 0.65 38.24
CA SER A 147 -24.32 -0.66 37.91
C SER A 147 -23.70 -1.26 36.63
N ILE A 148 -23.64 -2.58 36.60
CA ILE A 148 -23.33 -3.37 35.40
C ILE A 148 -24.55 -4.21 35.10
N THR A 149 -24.99 -4.17 33.85
CA THR A 149 -26.01 -5.06 33.32
C THR A 149 -25.38 -6.04 32.35
N TRP A 150 -25.57 -7.33 32.58
CA TRP A 150 -25.21 -8.37 31.63
C TRP A 150 -26.38 -8.71 30.74
N TYR A 151 -26.08 -8.89 29.48
CA TYR A 151 -26.98 -9.47 28.50
C TYR A 151 -26.32 -10.72 27.91
N ASP A 152 -26.91 -11.88 28.13
CA ASP A 152 -26.44 -13.15 27.55
C ASP A 152 -26.90 -13.26 26.10
N THR A 153 -25.96 -13.32 25.14
CA THR A 153 -26.28 -13.30 23.72
C THR A 153 -26.94 -14.59 23.22
N HIS A 154 -26.85 -15.70 23.96
CA HIS A 154 -27.46 -16.99 23.61
C HIS A 154 -28.91 -17.08 24.07
N THR A 155 -29.16 -16.66 25.30
CA THR A 155 -30.47 -16.86 25.95
C THR A 155 -31.32 -15.59 25.97
N GLY A 156 -30.73 -14.43 25.76
CA GLY A 156 -31.37 -13.12 25.94
C GLY A 156 -31.63 -12.78 27.41
N THR A 157 -31.10 -13.54 28.35
CA THR A 157 -31.30 -13.26 29.78
C THR A 157 -30.48 -12.07 30.23
N VAL A 158 -31.03 -11.30 31.15
CA VAL A 158 -30.44 -10.07 31.70
C VAL A 158 -30.20 -10.24 33.21
N LEU A 159 -29.00 -9.84 33.66
CA LEU A 159 -28.64 -9.82 35.06
C LEU A 159 -28.04 -8.47 35.44
N ASN A 160 -28.57 -7.84 36.48
CA ASN A 160 -28.07 -6.56 37.00
C ASN A 160 -27.22 -6.78 38.25
N MET A 161 -26.08 -6.10 38.31
CA MET A 161 -25.15 -6.14 39.43
C MET A 161 -24.75 -4.74 39.86
N SER A 162 -24.47 -4.55 41.18
CA SER A 162 -23.83 -3.33 41.66
C SER A 162 -22.34 -3.33 41.30
N VAL A 163 -21.81 -2.17 40.96
CA VAL A 163 -20.39 -1.97 40.71
C VAL A 163 -19.65 -1.80 42.01
N PRO A 164 -18.69 -2.67 42.35
CA PRO A 164 -17.96 -2.57 43.62
C PRO A 164 -16.73 -1.63 43.52
N VAL A 165 -16.49 -0.98 42.38
CA VAL A 165 -15.34 -0.09 42.18
C VAL A 165 -15.72 1.38 42.29
N ASN A 166 -14.79 2.20 42.79
CA ASN A 166 -14.92 3.64 42.76
C ASN A 166 -14.46 4.21 41.44
N GLY A 167 -15.29 5.00 40.78
CA GLY A 167 -14.98 5.67 39.50
C GLY A 167 -15.68 5.03 38.30
N GLU A 168 -15.57 5.72 37.18
CA GLU A 168 -16.15 5.26 35.92
C GLU A 168 -15.28 4.16 35.30
N ILE A 169 -15.89 3.07 34.86
CA ILE A 169 -15.20 1.99 34.15
C ILE A 169 -14.79 2.51 32.79
N THR A 170 -13.51 2.41 32.48
CA THR A 170 -12.90 2.82 31.21
C THR A 170 -12.60 1.66 30.30
N THR A 171 -12.30 0.48 30.86
CA THR A 171 -11.95 -0.72 30.11
C THR A 171 -12.16 -1.98 30.96
N ILE A 172 -12.41 -3.10 30.32
CA ILE A 172 -12.51 -4.43 30.95
C ILE A 172 -11.75 -5.44 30.08
N GLU A 173 -10.99 -6.31 30.73
CA GLU A 173 -10.32 -7.43 30.04
C GLU A 173 -10.52 -8.73 30.80
N GLN A 174 -10.99 -9.75 30.10
CA GLN A 174 -11.14 -11.10 30.66
C GLN A 174 -9.86 -11.90 30.46
N THR A 175 -9.30 -12.44 31.54
CA THR A 175 -8.09 -13.27 31.47
C THR A 175 -8.45 -14.74 31.19
N ASP A 176 -9.10 -15.40 32.14
CA ASP A 176 -9.52 -16.80 32.03
C ASP A 176 -10.86 -17.02 32.74
N GLY A 177 -11.67 -17.92 32.25
CA GLY A 177 -12.94 -18.35 32.88
C GLY A 177 -13.81 -17.17 33.31
N ASN A 178 -13.90 -16.96 34.63
CA ASN A 178 -14.68 -15.89 35.26
C ASN A 178 -13.81 -14.81 35.93
N HIS A 179 -12.53 -14.68 35.55
CA HIS A 179 -11.63 -13.66 36.09
C HIS A 179 -11.45 -12.51 35.11
N PHE A 180 -11.51 -11.29 35.64
CA PHE A 180 -11.49 -10.02 34.91
C PHE A 180 -10.56 -9.03 35.56
N PHE A 181 -10.04 -8.11 34.75
CA PHE A 181 -9.49 -6.84 35.19
C PHE A 181 -10.41 -5.71 34.75
N ILE A 182 -10.63 -4.77 35.64
CA ILE A 182 -11.50 -3.60 35.43
C ILE A 182 -10.66 -2.35 35.60
N GLY A 183 -10.47 -1.61 34.53
CA GLY A 183 -9.78 -0.32 34.53
C GLY A 183 -10.75 0.83 34.82
N THR A 184 -10.28 1.78 35.60
CA THR A 184 -11.00 3.04 35.91
C THR A 184 -10.03 4.22 35.90
N GLY A 185 -10.55 5.44 35.95
CA GLY A 185 -9.72 6.63 36.16
C GLY A 185 -9.00 6.67 37.52
N SER A 186 -9.46 5.89 38.49
CA SER A 186 -8.92 5.85 39.85
C SER A 186 -8.07 4.63 40.18
N GLY A 187 -8.07 3.60 39.35
CA GLY A 187 -7.28 2.41 39.58
C GLY A 187 -7.62 1.25 38.66
N LEU A 188 -6.79 0.19 38.73
CA LEU A 188 -7.01 -1.10 38.13
C LEU A 188 -7.45 -2.09 39.21
N PHE A 189 -8.53 -2.83 38.93
CA PHE A 189 -9.12 -3.76 39.90
C PHE A 189 -9.17 -5.16 39.33
N ARG A 190 -8.82 -6.14 40.13
CA ARG A 190 -9.02 -7.55 39.80
C ARG A 190 -10.39 -7.98 40.31
N ALA A 191 -11.13 -8.71 39.47
CA ALA A 191 -12.48 -9.15 39.78
C ALA A 191 -12.73 -10.59 39.37
N GLY A 192 -13.64 -11.25 40.05
CA GLY A 192 -14.14 -12.59 39.70
C GLY A 192 -15.65 -12.66 39.77
N ILE A 193 -16.25 -13.57 39.00
CA ILE A 193 -17.68 -13.85 39.08
C ILE A 193 -17.89 -15.11 39.89
N GLU A 194 -18.53 -14.97 41.06
CA GLU A 194 -18.91 -16.05 41.95
C GLU A 194 -20.42 -15.98 42.22
N GLU A 195 -21.11 -17.10 42.06
CA GLU A 195 -22.58 -17.21 42.28
C GLU A 195 -23.38 -16.09 41.55
N GLY A 196 -22.95 -15.70 40.34
CA GLY A 196 -23.62 -14.65 39.56
C GLY A 196 -23.38 -13.23 40.08
N LYS A 197 -22.44 -13.02 41.01
CA LYS A 197 -22.05 -11.69 41.51
C LYS A 197 -20.61 -11.36 41.17
N LEU A 198 -20.36 -10.15 40.81
CA LEU A 198 -19.02 -9.60 40.63
C LEU A 198 -18.40 -9.31 41.99
N ARG A 199 -17.25 -9.91 42.29
CA ARG A 199 -16.47 -9.67 43.50
C ARG A 199 -15.09 -9.18 43.17
N LEU A 200 -14.65 -8.13 43.88
CA LEU A 200 -13.26 -7.68 43.78
C LEU A 200 -12.35 -8.64 44.53
N VAL A 201 -11.19 -8.90 43.93
CA VAL A 201 -10.08 -9.65 44.55
C VAL A 201 -9.03 -8.61 44.91
N PRO A 202 -8.76 -8.33 46.17
CA PRO A 202 -7.75 -7.34 46.55
C PRO A 202 -6.37 -7.67 46.01
N ASP A 203 -5.72 -6.69 45.40
CA ASP A 203 -4.35 -6.80 44.90
C ASP A 203 -3.71 -5.40 44.92
N GLU A 204 -3.00 -5.09 46.01
CA GLU A 204 -2.39 -3.77 46.25
C GLU A 204 -1.44 -3.34 45.12
N ALA A 205 -0.77 -4.28 44.48
CA ALA A 205 0.16 -3.96 43.40
C ALA A 205 -0.61 -3.43 42.17
N VAL A 206 -1.75 -4.03 41.86
CA VAL A 206 -2.62 -3.66 40.73
C VAL A 206 -3.39 -2.38 41.03
N GLU A 207 -3.92 -2.22 42.25
CA GLU A 207 -4.73 -1.07 42.65
C GLU A 207 -3.95 0.25 42.63
N SER A 208 -2.60 0.20 42.66
CA SER A 208 -1.75 1.39 42.56
C SER A 208 -1.67 1.99 41.13
N ILE A 209 -2.10 1.25 40.12
CA ILE A 209 -2.05 1.67 38.72
C ILE A 209 -3.26 2.57 38.39
N ALA A 210 -3.04 3.86 38.18
CA ALA A 210 -4.08 4.81 37.80
C ALA A 210 -3.49 6.00 37.00
N PRO A 211 -4.21 6.58 36.04
CA PRO A 211 -5.45 6.11 35.42
C PRO A 211 -5.22 4.95 34.44
N VAL A 212 -6.24 4.13 34.20
CA VAL A 212 -6.22 3.03 33.22
C VAL A 212 -7.09 3.41 32.02
N HIS A 213 -6.54 3.31 30.80
CA HIS A 213 -7.25 3.64 29.58
C HIS A 213 -7.54 2.40 28.72
N GLU A 214 -6.59 1.46 28.64
CA GLU A 214 -6.70 0.27 27.83
C GLU A 214 -6.08 -0.93 28.55
N LEU A 215 -6.65 -2.11 28.31
CA LEU A 215 -6.18 -3.39 28.83
C LEU A 215 -6.05 -4.42 27.71
N TYR A 216 -4.98 -5.20 27.75
CA TYR A 216 -4.79 -6.32 26.86
C TYR A 216 -4.13 -7.49 27.59
N TYR A 217 -4.79 -8.64 27.63
CA TYR A 217 -4.22 -9.87 28.21
C TYR A 217 -3.58 -10.75 27.15
N HIS A 218 -2.26 -10.89 27.23
CA HIS A 218 -1.51 -11.80 26.38
C HIS A 218 -1.46 -13.19 27.00
N ALA A 219 -2.30 -14.11 26.49
CA ALA A 219 -2.52 -15.43 27.09
C ALA A 219 -1.28 -16.33 27.08
N VAL A 220 -0.40 -16.21 26.06
CA VAL A 220 0.81 -17.04 25.92
C VAL A 220 1.82 -16.73 27.01
N SER A 221 2.10 -15.46 27.26
CA SER A 221 3.06 -15.04 28.31
C SER A 221 2.39 -14.86 29.68
N LYS A 222 1.06 -14.95 29.77
CA LYS A 222 0.25 -14.66 30.98
C LYS A 222 0.54 -13.28 31.56
N GLN A 223 0.61 -12.29 30.73
CA GLN A 223 0.88 -10.91 31.08
C GLN A 223 -0.31 -10.02 30.73
N LEU A 224 -0.61 -9.07 31.60
CA LEU A 224 -1.58 -8.02 31.34
C LEU A 224 -0.84 -6.73 31.01
N PHE A 225 -1.09 -6.21 29.82
CA PHE A 225 -0.59 -4.92 29.36
C PHE A 225 -1.62 -3.83 29.68
N VAL A 226 -1.18 -2.78 30.35
CA VAL A 226 -2.04 -1.71 30.88
C VAL A 226 -1.60 -0.39 30.27
N GLY A 227 -2.46 0.21 29.47
CA GLY A 227 -2.28 1.55 28.91
C GLY A 227 -2.53 2.60 29.97
N ASN A 228 -1.51 3.41 30.31
CA ASN A 228 -1.54 4.46 31.30
C ASN A 228 -1.01 5.77 30.68
N TYR A 229 -1.77 6.86 30.75
CA TYR A 229 -1.35 8.13 30.16
C TYR A 229 -0.05 8.71 30.74
N LYS A 230 0.18 8.54 32.05
CA LYS A 230 1.35 9.10 32.73
C LYS A 230 2.62 8.30 32.49
N GLU A 231 2.50 6.96 32.50
CA GLU A 231 3.63 6.04 32.52
C GLU A 231 3.79 5.25 31.21
N GLY A 232 2.87 5.45 30.24
CA GLY A 232 2.86 4.74 28.99
C GLY A 232 2.22 3.35 29.12
N ILE A 233 2.99 2.29 28.97
CA ILE A 233 2.52 0.91 29.13
C ILE A 233 3.18 0.28 30.36
N LEU A 234 2.32 -0.20 31.27
CA LEU A 234 2.73 -1.03 32.40
C LEU A 234 2.36 -2.49 32.12
N ILE A 235 3.15 -3.42 32.61
CA ILE A 235 2.97 -4.86 32.41
C ILE A 235 2.83 -5.52 33.77
N TYR A 236 1.70 -6.19 34.02
CA TYR A 236 1.51 -7.00 35.21
C TYR A 236 1.76 -8.48 34.87
N ASP A 237 2.80 -9.05 35.50
CA ASP A 237 3.20 -10.44 35.29
C ASP A 237 2.39 -11.39 36.14
N MET A 238 1.36 -11.99 35.56
CA MET A 238 0.47 -12.95 36.21
C MET A 238 1.05 -14.36 36.26
N GLY A 239 2.03 -14.68 35.43
CA GLY A 239 2.62 -16.03 35.30
C GLY A 239 3.75 -16.33 36.26
N GLY A 240 4.32 -15.32 36.92
CA GLY A 240 5.53 -15.47 37.68
C GLY A 240 5.55 -14.70 39.00
N THR A 241 5.94 -13.45 38.96
CA THR A 241 6.31 -12.70 40.16
C THR A 241 5.18 -11.87 40.78
N GLY A 242 4.05 -11.66 40.06
CA GLY A 242 3.01 -10.70 40.45
C GLY A 242 3.51 -9.25 40.49
N LYS A 243 4.57 -8.94 39.73
CA LYS A 243 5.21 -7.61 39.73
C LYS A 243 4.73 -6.79 38.54
N ILE A 244 4.74 -5.46 38.74
CA ILE A 244 4.55 -4.49 37.69
C ILE A 244 5.92 -4.17 37.08
N ILE A 245 5.98 -4.22 35.74
CA ILE A 245 7.18 -3.93 34.95
C ILE A 245 6.83 -2.73 34.06
N SER A 246 7.70 -1.70 34.04
CA SER A 246 7.55 -0.59 33.09
C SER A 246 8.15 -1.00 31.74
N CYS A 247 7.37 -0.72 30.69
CA CYS A 247 7.80 -0.87 29.31
C CYS A 247 8.58 0.38 28.86
N GLN A 248 9.53 0.22 27.93
CA GLN A 248 10.12 1.37 27.22
C GLN A 248 9.15 1.94 26.19
N PHE A 249 8.11 2.62 26.67
CA PHE A 249 7.09 3.28 25.87
C PHE A 249 7.02 4.77 26.23
N PRO A 250 6.73 5.68 25.26
CA PRO A 250 6.68 7.10 25.56
C PRO A 250 5.61 7.45 26.60
N ASN A 251 6.01 8.28 27.58
CA ASN A 251 5.08 8.81 28.57
C ASN A 251 4.18 9.91 27.99
N HIS A 252 3.04 10.14 28.59
CA HIS A 252 2.06 11.16 28.19
C HIS A 252 1.49 10.93 26.77
N VAL A 253 1.34 9.65 26.39
CA VAL A 253 0.71 9.22 25.15
C VAL A 253 -0.54 8.43 25.50
N GLU A 254 -1.67 8.81 24.92
CA GLU A 254 -2.92 8.07 25.06
C GLU A 254 -2.80 6.75 24.29
N VAL A 255 -3.04 5.64 24.99
CA VAL A 255 -3.12 4.30 24.41
C VAL A 255 -4.58 4.01 24.14
N ASN A 256 -4.98 3.95 22.87
CA ASN A 256 -6.36 3.77 22.46
C ASN A 256 -6.72 2.29 22.32
N GLN A 257 -5.77 1.46 21.82
CA GLN A 257 -5.96 0.02 21.71
C GLN A 257 -4.63 -0.71 21.66
N ILE A 258 -4.63 -1.96 22.15
CA ILE A 258 -3.53 -2.91 22.05
C ILE A 258 -4.05 -4.17 21.34
N ALA A 259 -3.37 -4.63 20.29
CA ALA A 259 -3.73 -5.84 19.54
C ALA A 259 -2.50 -6.71 19.28
N ALA A 260 -2.68 -8.01 19.14
CA ALA A 260 -1.58 -8.91 18.74
C ALA A 260 -1.24 -8.73 17.27
N LEU A 261 0.05 -8.53 16.96
CA LEU A 261 0.57 -8.67 15.60
C LEU A 261 0.92 -10.13 15.33
N ASN A 262 1.54 -10.78 16.30
CA ASN A 262 1.87 -12.22 16.30
C ASN A 262 2.08 -12.70 17.74
N ALA A 263 2.58 -13.92 17.93
CA ALA A 263 2.79 -14.53 19.26
C ALA A 263 3.82 -13.78 20.15
N HIS A 264 4.63 -12.89 19.60
CA HIS A 264 5.73 -12.22 20.30
C HIS A 264 5.67 -10.70 20.23
N GLU A 265 4.86 -10.15 19.36
CA GLU A 265 4.78 -8.71 19.10
C GLU A 265 3.34 -8.20 19.20
N LEU A 266 3.18 -7.05 19.85
CA LEU A 266 1.93 -6.32 19.96
C LEU A 266 1.99 -5.02 19.17
N LEU A 267 0.84 -4.60 18.65
CA LEU A 267 0.61 -3.27 18.11
C LEU A 267 -0.09 -2.41 19.15
N VAL A 268 0.40 -1.20 19.33
CA VAL A 268 -0.16 -0.21 20.27
C VAL A 268 -0.60 1.01 19.48
N ALA A 269 -1.92 1.17 19.34
CA ALA A 269 -2.54 2.33 18.70
C ALA A 269 -2.58 3.50 19.67
N THR A 270 -2.23 4.71 19.20
CA THR A 270 -2.07 5.87 20.05
C THR A 270 -2.86 7.10 19.58
N GLY A 271 -3.22 7.95 20.53
CA GLY A 271 -3.77 9.27 20.28
C GLY A 271 -2.70 10.28 19.85
N GLY A 272 -2.26 10.21 18.58
CA GLY A 272 -1.41 11.24 17.96
C GLY A 272 0.07 10.88 17.73
N LYS A 273 0.51 9.66 18.06
CA LYS A 273 1.89 9.19 17.79
C LYS A 273 1.95 8.01 16.80
N GLY A 274 0.81 7.65 16.17
CA GLY A 274 0.72 6.51 15.28
C GLY A 274 0.64 5.18 16.01
N VAL A 275 1.21 4.13 15.44
CA VAL A 275 1.25 2.78 15.99
C VAL A 275 2.68 2.40 16.38
N TYR A 276 2.82 1.90 17.59
CA TYR A 276 4.06 1.32 18.09
C TYR A 276 4.00 -0.19 18.00
N LYS A 277 5.16 -0.81 17.79
CA LYS A 277 5.35 -2.24 17.93
C LYS A 277 6.07 -2.51 19.25
N LEU A 278 5.56 -3.44 20.03
CA LEU A 278 6.07 -3.80 21.35
C LEU A 278 6.37 -5.28 21.39
N ASP A 279 7.61 -5.65 21.78
CA ASP A 279 8.03 -7.03 21.96
C ASP A 279 7.68 -7.50 23.38
N VAL A 280 6.90 -8.59 23.49
CA VAL A 280 6.37 -9.11 24.76
C VAL A 280 7.44 -9.74 25.67
N ASN A 281 8.61 -10.08 25.14
CA ASN A 281 9.70 -10.72 25.89
C ASN A 281 10.74 -9.71 26.40
N THR A 282 11.06 -8.73 25.56
CA THR A 282 12.08 -7.72 25.87
C THR A 282 11.51 -6.44 26.45
N TYR A 283 10.19 -6.22 26.30
CA TYR A 283 9.46 -5.01 26.70
C TYR A 283 9.96 -3.74 26.00
N MET A 284 10.62 -3.91 24.86
CA MET A 284 11.07 -2.82 24.00
C MET A 284 9.94 -2.40 23.08
N SER A 285 9.73 -1.10 22.94
CA SER A 285 8.81 -0.57 21.95
C SER A 285 9.51 0.37 20.98
N GLU A 286 9.05 0.37 19.73
CA GLU A 286 9.52 1.24 18.68
C GLU A 286 8.36 1.80 17.84
N PRO A 287 8.47 3.04 17.30
CA PRO A 287 7.53 3.53 16.32
C PRO A 287 7.52 2.58 15.12
N TYR A 288 6.33 2.12 14.74
CA TYR A 288 6.20 1.10 13.68
C TYR A 288 5.44 1.61 12.45
N ILE A 289 4.32 2.30 12.66
CA ILE A 289 3.54 2.95 11.61
C ILE A 289 3.27 4.38 12.04
N THR A 290 3.88 5.33 11.33
CA THR A 290 3.73 6.76 11.61
C THR A 290 3.42 7.51 10.33
N ALA A 291 2.63 8.58 10.43
CA ALA A 291 2.39 9.47 9.31
C ALA A 291 3.68 10.23 8.99
N ASP A 292 4.10 10.13 7.74
CA ASP A 292 5.14 10.98 7.17
C ASP A 292 4.48 11.99 6.23
N TYR A 293 4.27 13.21 6.73
CA TYR A 293 3.65 14.29 5.96
C TYR A 293 4.55 14.80 4.82
N SER A 294 5.80 14.36 4.74
CA SER A 294 6.71 14.66 3.64
C SER A 294 6.61 13.65 2.50
N SER A 295 5.97 12.51 2.73
CA SER A 295 5.77 11.46 1.72
C SER A 295 4.29 11.22 1.45
N TYR A 296 3.92 11.08 0.18
CA TYR A 296 2.56 10.69 -0.24
C TYR A 296 2.16 9.25 0.15
N ASN A 297 3.10 8.49 0.71
CA ASN A 297 2.93 7.07 1.03
C ASN A 297 2.88 6.77 2.53
N GLY A 298 2.73 7.79 3.33
CA GLY A 298 2.57 7.65 4.76
C GLY A 298 1.10 7.43 5.14
N MET A 299 0.88 7.00 6.35
CA MET A 299 -0.44 6.99 6.99
C MET A 299 -1.06 8.39 7.00
N ASN A 300 -2.38 8.52 6.84
CA ASN A 300 -3.10 9.80 6.74
C ASN A 300 -3.19 10.59 8.06
N GLY A 301 -2.61 10.11 9.15
CA GLY A 301 -2.61 10.77 10.45
C GLY A 301 -2.09 9.85 11.54
N ASN A 302 -1.64 10.44 12.64
CA ASN A 302 -1.03 9.71 13.76
C ASN A 302 -2.02 9.43 14.92
N ASN A 303 -3.28 9.84 14.80
CA ASN A 303 -4.31 9.54 15.79
C ASN A 303 -5.08 8.28 15.33
N ILE A 304 -4.86 7.16 16.03
CA ILE A 304 -5.41 5.85 15.69
C ILE A 304 -6.35 5.40 16.79
N ASN A 305 -7.63 5.27 16.47
CA ASN A 305 -8.64 4.82 17.42
C ASN A 305 -8.63 3.30 17.61
N ASP A 306 -8.40 2.55 16.51
CA ASP A 306 -8.51 1.10 16.53
C ASP A 306 -7.49 0.47 15.58
N VAL A 307 -7.01 -0.73 15.89
CA VAL A 307 -6.10 -1.53 15.07
C VAL A 307 -6.59 -2.99 15.00
N TYR A 308 -6.75 -3.48 13.79
CA TYR A 308 -7.15 -4.86 13.52
C TYR A 308 -6.13 -5.55 12.62
N VAL A 309 -5.68 -6.75 13.00
CA VAL A 309 -4.79 -7.58 12.19
C VAL A 309 -5.59 -8.76 11.66
N ASP A 310 -5.69 -8.89 10.35
CA ASP A 310 -6.44 -9.99 9.74
C ASP A 310 -5.56 -11.22 9.47
N GLU A 311 -6.17 -12.34 9.07
CA GLU A 311 -5.50 -13.61 8.82
C GLU A 311 -4.55 -13.57 7.61
N GLU A 312 -4.59 -12.48 6.84
CA GLU A 312 -3.71 -12.23 5.70
C GLU A 312 -2.53 -11.31 6.09
N ASP A 313 -2.30 -11.10 7.40
CA ASP A 313 -1.28 -10.21 7.96
C ASP A 313 -1.43 -8.75 7.51
N ARG A 314 -2.63 -8.32 7.09
CA ARG A 314 -2.93 -6.92 6.85
C ARG A 314 -3.28 -6.23 8.16
N ILE A 315 -2.72 -5.06 8.36
CA ILE A 315 -3.02 -4.20 9.50
C ILE A 315 -4.00 -3.14 9.03
N TRP A 316 -5.17 -3.13 9.64
CA TRP A 316 -6.24 -2.16 9.42
C TRP A 316 -6.20 -1.13 10.53
N LEU A 317 -6.17 0.14 10.20
CA LEU A 317 -6.04 1.24 11.15
C LEU A 317 -7.22 2.18 10.99
N ALA A 318 -7.94 2.43 12.09
CA ALA A 318 -8.96 3.49 12.17
C ALA A 318 -8.27 4.84 12.43
N ASN A 319 -7.97 5.57 11.38
CA ASN A 319 -7.36 6.89 11.48
C ASN A 319 -8.40 7.95 11.80
N TYR A 320 -8.26 8.63 12.93
CA TYR A 320 -9.17 9.71 13.29
C TYR A 320 -8.60 11.07 12.86
N PRO A 321 -9.33 11.90 12.13
CA PRO A 321 -10.67 11.72 11.55
C PRO A 321 -10.61 11.41 10.03
N THR A 322 -9.66 10.62 9.54
CA THR A 322 -9.32 10.52 8.11
C THR A 322 -9.67 9.19 7.44
N GLY A 323 -10.49 8.35 8.08
CA GLY A 323 -10.95 7.07 7.51
C GLY A 323 -10.07 5.90 7.90
N ILE A 324 -9.82 5.00 6.97
CA ILE A 324 -9.11 3.74 7.23
C ILE A 324 -7.82 3.68 6.42
N THR A 325 -6.74 3.29 7.08
CA THR A 325 -5.48 2.92 6.44
C THR A 325 -5.27 1.42 6.55
N ILE A 326 -4.96 0.77 5.44
CA ILE A 326 -4.62 -0.66 5.39
C ILE A 326 -3.15 -0.77 5.03
N ARG A 327 -2.37 -1.44 5.89
CA ARG A 327 -0.99 -1.80 5.61
C ARG A 327 -0.91 -3.29 5.33
N ASN A 328 -0.33 -3.65 4.20
CA ASN A 328 -0.07 -5.03 3.87
C ASN A 328 1.37 -5.42 4.22
N ASN A 329 1.55 -6.36 5.16
CA ASN A 329 2.88 -6.81 5.59
C ASN A 329 3.47 -7.92 4.72
N ARG A 330 2.67 -8.60 3.90
CA ARG A 330 3.13 -9.71 3.04
C ARG A 330 3.90 -9.23 1.82
N TYR A 331 3.70 -7.99 1.40
CA TYR A 331 4.41 -7.43 0.26
C TYR A 331 5.80 -7.00 0.67
N GLY A 332 6.80 -7.36 -0.13
CA GLY A 332 8.14 -6.82 0.02
C GLY A 332 8.12 -5.29 -0.05
N SER A 333 8.93 -4.65 0.75
CA SER A 333 9.06 -3.19 0.71
C SER A 333 9.73 -2.77 -0.60
N TYR A 334 9.21 -1.75 -1.23
CA TYR A 334 9.86 -1.05 -2.33
C TYR A 334 9.98 0.44 -2.01
N ASP A 335 10.93 1.11 -2.64
CA ASP A 335 11.08 2.56 -2.49
C ASP A 335 10.26 3.24 -3.60
N LEU A 336 9.39 4.17 -3.22
CA LEU A 336 8.74 5.08 -4.14
C LEU A 336 9.50 6.41 -4.15
N ILE A 337 10.05 6.76 -5.31
CA ILE A 337 10.87 7.94 -5.54
C ILE A 337 10.00 8.95 -6.26
N ARG A 338 9.67 10.08 -5.60
CA ARG A 338 8.75 11.11 -6.11
C ARG A 338 9.28 12.53 -5.90
N HIS A 339 8.67 13.45 -6.64
CA HIS A 339 8.79 14.88 -6.37
C HIS A 339 8.04 15.25 -5.09
N SER A 340 8.66 16.09 -4.26
CA SER A 340 8.03 16.65 -3.07
C SER A 340 8.18 18.17 -3.09
N LEU A 341 7.04 18.87 -3.11
CA LEU A 341 7.01 20.31 -3.21
C LEU A 341 7.77 20.97 -2.04
N GLY A 342 8.72 21.85 -2.36
CA GLY A 342 9.55 22.52 -1.34
C GLY A 342 10.68 21.66 -0.76
N ASN A 343 10.82 20.40 -1.17
CA ASN A 343 11.89 19.51 -0.74
C ASN A 343 12.93 19.33 -1.85
N THR A 344 14.11 19.92 -1.70
CA THR A 344 15.21 19.80 -2.66
C THR A 344 15.88 18.42 -2.64
N ARG A 345 15.50 17.54 -1.69
CA ARG A 345 15.99 16.16 -1.57
C ARG A 345 14.99 15.15 -2.15
N SER A 346 14.44 15.47 -3.31
CA SER A 346 13.47 14.65 -4.02
C SER A 346 13.67 14.77 -5.52
N LEU A 347 12.92 13.98 -6.31
CA LEU A 347 12.86 14.18 -7.76
C LEU A 347 12.48 15.62 -8.10
N VAL A 348 13.02 16.14 -9.19
CA VAL A 348 12.66 17.46 -9.70
C VAL A 348 11.27 17.48 -10.33
N ASN A 349 10.79 16.30 -10.82
CA ASN A 349 9.46 16.13 -11.39
C ASN A 349 9.09 14.65 -11.41
N ASP A 350 7.80 14.32 -11.29
CA ASP A 350 7.31 12.92 -11.22
C ASP A 350 7.26 12.19 -12.57
N GLN A 351 7.25 12.91 -13.70
CA GLN A 351 7.28 12.26 -15.01
C GLN A 351 8.71 11.87 -15.38
N VAL A 352 9.08 10.63 -15.04
CA VAL A 352 10.41 10.05 -15.29
C VAL A 352 10.42 9.37 -16.65
N HIS A 353 11.23 9.88 -17.59
CA HIS A 353 11.33 9.35 -18.95
C HIS A 353 12.43 8.31 -19.13
N ASP A 354 13.51 8.41 -18.37
CA ASP A 354 14.57 7.42 -18.36
C ASP A 354 15.29 7.42 -17.00
N VAL A 355 15.88 6.28 -16.64
CA VAL A 355 16.67 6.09 -15.42
C VAL A 355 17.90 5.25 -15.70
N VAL A 356 19.05 5.70 -15.22
CA VAL A 356 20.35 5.03 -15.40
C VAL A 356 21.11 5.01 -14.09
N GLU A 357 21.73 3.88 -13.77
CA GLU A 357 22.78 3.78 -12.76
C GLU A 357 24.14 4.08 -13.40
N ASP A 358 24.92 4.98 -12.79
CA ASP A 358 26.28 5.25 -13.27
C ASP A 358 27.29 4.23 -12.70
N SER A 359 28.53 4.29 -13.18
CA SER A 359 29.60 3.38 -12.80
C SER A 359 30.01 3.46 -11.32
N ASP A 360 29.61 4.53 -10.61
CA ASP A 360 29.82 4.70 -9.18
C ASP A 360 28.64 4.12 -8.35
N GLY A 361 27.55 3.64 -9.01
CA GLY A 361 26.33 3.12 -8.36
C GLY A 361 25.31 4.19 -7.98
N ASP A 362 25.44 5.40 -8.53
CA ASP A 362 24.51 6.50 -8.29
C ASP A 362 23.41 6.55 -9.37
N LEU A 363 22.22 7.05 -9.01
CA LEU A 363 21.08 7.05 -9.92
C LEU A 363 20.86 8.43 -10.58
N TRP A 364 20.55 8.36 -11.85
CA TRP A 364 20.20 9.53 -12.67
C TRP A 364 18.82 9.35 -13.26
N PHE A 365 18.00 10.38 -13.18
CA PHE A 365 16.63 10.40 -13.69
C PHE A 365 16.46 11.58 -14.63
N VAL A 366 15.96 11.37 -15.83
CA VAL A 366 15.49 12.45 -16.70
C VAL A 366 13.98 12.56 -16.65
N THR A 367 13.50 13.79 -16.61
CA THR A 367 12.11 14.09 -16.36
C THR A 367 11.56 15.16 -17.33
N SER A 368 10.26 15.40 -17.23
CA SER A 368 9.61 16.51 -17.95
C SER A 368 10.02 17.90 -17.43
N ASN A 369 10.80 18.00 -16.35
CA ASN A 369 11.29 19.29 -15.83
C ASN A 369 12.71 19.16 -15.28
N GLY A 370 13.65 18.72 -16.10
CA GLY A 370 15.06 18.63 -15.75
C GLY A 370 15.54 17.21 -15.43
N ILE A 371 16.70 17.16 -14.80
CA ILE A 371 17.43 15.94 -14.46
C ILE A 371 17.64 15.89 -12.95
N SER A 372 17.39 14.75 -12.34
CA SER A 372 17.73 14.49 -10.95
C SER A 372 18.86 13.48 -10.84
N PHE A 373 19.79 13.75 -9.96
CA PHE A 373 20.87 12.88 -9.55
C PHE A 373 20.67 12.49 -8.08
N TYR A 374 20.81 11.21 -7.79
CA TYR A 374 20.74 10.67 -6.43
C TYR A 374 22.02 9.91 -6.11
N GLN A 375 22.76 10.40 -5.12
CA GLN A 375 23.95 9.74 -4.61
C GLN A 375 23.55 8.66 -3.62
N THR A 376 23.80 7.41 -3.97
CA THR A 376 23.29 6.25 -3.25
C THR A 376 23.89 6.13 -1.84
N ASP A 377 25.19 6.37 -1.69
CA ASP A 377 25.90 6.24 -0.40
C ASP A 377 25.54 7.34 0.60
N THR A 378 25.48 8.59 0.15
CA THR A 378 25.21 9.76 1.02
C THR A 378 23.73 10.12 1.11
N LYS A 379 22.91 9.56 0.23
CA LYS A 379 21.46 9.87 0.05
C LYS A 379 21.22 11.34 -0.31
N GLU A 380 22.18 11.97 -0.97
CA GLU A 380 22.08 13.34 -1.41
C GLU A 380 21.46 13.45 -2.79
N TRP A 381 20.63 14.47 -2.97
CA TRP A 381 19.99 14.80 -4.22
C TRP A 381 20.58 16.05 -4.84
N ARG A 382 20.64 16.08 -6.17
CA ARG A 382 20.98 17.26 -6.96
C ARG A 382 20.11 17.30 -8.21
N SER A 383 19.65 18.49 -8.58
CA SER A 383 18.84 18.73 -9.78
C SER A 383 19.61 19.61 -10.78
N PHE A 384 19.31 19.42 -12.06
CA PHE A 384 19.87 20.19 -13.17
C PHE A 384 18.75 20.54 -14.13
N PHE A 385 18.82 21.74 -14.72
CA PHE A 385 17.89 22.19 -15.74
C PHE A 385 16.41 22.17 -15.32
N SER A 386 16.15 22.38 -14.05
CA SER A 386 14.78 22.61 -13.59
C SER A 386 14.27 23.96 -14.11
N SER A 387 12.96 24.20 -14.04
CA SER A 387 12.36 25.47 -14.43
C SER A 387 12.92 26.70 -13.66
N PHE A 388 13.67 26.44 -12.58
CA PHE A 388 14.36 27.45 -11.78
C PHE A 388 15.84 27.67 -12.17
N ASP A 389 16.40 26.78 -13.01
CA ASP A 389 17.79 26.83 -13.43
C ASP A 389 17.88 27.31 -14.87
N PRO A 390 18.82 28.22 -15.19
CA PRO A 390 19.00 28.68 -16.57
C PRO A 390 19.50 27.54 -17.46
N VAL A 391 18.73 27.21 -18.51
CA VAL A 391 19.17 26.27 -19.56
C VAL A 391 19.86 27.08 -20.66
N PRO A 392 21.14 26.80 -20.94
CA PRO A 392 21.81 27.50 -22.04
C PRO A 392 21.12 27.21 -23.37
N ASN A 393 20.64 28.26 -24.03
CA ASN A 393 20.06 28.25 -25.39
C ASN A 393 18.72 27.55 -25.61
N ASP A 394 17.99 27.17 -24.56
CA ASP A 394 16.66 26.57 -24.70
C ASP A 394 15.80 26.82 -23.45
N GLU A 395 14.54 27.12 -23.67
CA GLU A 395 13.53 27.22 -22.60
C GLU A 395 12.93 25.85 -22.24
N ASN A 396 13.35 24.79 -22.95
CA ASN A 396 12.76 23.46 -22.78
C ASN A 396 13.58 22.61 -21.81
N HIS A 397 12.95 22.24 -20.70
CA HIS A 397 13.52 21.47 -19.62
C HIS A 397 13.22 19.95 -19.73
N ILE A 398 12.63 19.47 -20.83
CA ILE A 398 12.24 18.08 -21.01
C ILE A 398 13.41 17.25 -21.53
N PHE A 399 13.78 16.20 -20.80
CA PHE A 399 14.79 15.24 -21.18
C PHE A 399 14.17 13.84 -21.32
N LEU A 400 14.61 13.07 -22.32
CA LEU A 400 13.99 11.79 -22.69
C LEU A 400 14.92 10.58 -22.56
N ALA A 401 16.24 10.79 -22.65
CA ALA A 401 17.21 9.71 -22.67
C ALA A 401 18.47 10.03 -21.89
N LEU A 402 19.08 9.01 -21.28
CA LEU A 402 20.34 9.08 -20.54
C LEU A 402 21.31 7.99 -20.98
N CYS A 403 22.62 8.29 -20.97
CA CYS A 403 23.68 7.29 -21.13
C CYS A 403 24.96 7.73 -20.40
N GLU A 404 25.56 6.85 -19.61
CA GLU A 404 26.93 7.04 -19.17
C GLU A 404 27.89 6.67 -20.30
N VAL A 405 28.48 7.67 -20.93
CA VAL A 405 29.36 7.47 -22.09
C VAL A 405 30.77 7.07 -21.67
N SER A 406 31.22 7.52 -20.51
CA SER A 406 32.44 7.08 -19.83
C SER A 406 32.31 7.32 -18.33
N PRO A 407 33.08 6.63 -17.45
CA PRO A 407 32.93 6.72 -15.99
C PRO A 407 32.85 8.16 -15.46
N GLY A 408 31.68 8.52 -14.92
CA GLY A 408 31.35 9.85 -14.39
C GLY A 408 31.04 10.90 -15.44
N VAL A 409 30.73 10.50 -16.70
CA VAL A 409 30.32 11.40 -17.79
C VAL A 409 28.99 10.95 -18.36
N MET A 410 27.94 11.69 -18.05
CA MET A 410 26.57 11.46 -18.52
C MET A 410 26.24 12.29 -19.77
N TRP A 411 25.56 11.67 -20.71
CA TRP A 411 24.89 12.37 -21.80
C TRP A 411 23.39 12.30 -21.59
N ALA A 412 22.74 13.45 -21.72
CA ALA A 412 21.28 13.57 -21.61
C ALA A 412 20.70 14.13 -22.92
N GLY A 413 19.75 13.41 -23.48
CA GLY A 413 19.06 13.79 -24.72
C GLY A 413 17.76 14.52 -24.42
N GLY A 414 17.60 15.71 -25.02
CA GLY A 414 16.44 16.55 -24.81
C GLY A 414 15.31 16.34 -25.82
N TYR A 415 14.13 16.82 -25.47
CA TYR A 415 12.95 16.80 -26.36
C TYR A 415 13.13 17.70 -27.59
N THR A 416 13.67 18.91 -27.43
CA THR A 416 13.98 19.84 -28.52
C THR A 416 15.40 20.36 -28.49
N SER A 417 16.13 20.12 -27.41
CA SER A 417 17.35 20.85 -27.06
C SER A 417 18.67 20.16 -27.43
N GLY A 418 18.63 18.96 -28.08
CA GLY A 418 19.85 18.22 -28.42
C GLY A 418 20.45 17.45 -27.25
N ILE A 419 21.79 17.34 -27.18
CA ILE A 419 22.49 16.56 -26.15
C ILE A 419 23.27 17.47 -25.21
N TYR A 420 23.13 17.23 -23.92
CA TYR A 420 23.93 17.81 -22.86
C TYR A 420 24.87 16.77 -22.24
N LYS A 421 26.12 17.18 -22.04
CA LYS A 421 27.15 16.41 -21.33
C LYS A 421 27.30 16.94 -19.93
N ILE A 422 27.26 16.04 -18.93
CA ILE A 422 27.47 16.36 -17.51
C ILE A 422 28.68 15.59 -17.01
N GLU A 423 29.71 16.27 -16.51
CA GLU A 423 30.97 15.70 -16.03
C GLU A 423 30.98 15.71 -14.48
N LYS A 424 30.57 14.61 -13.84
CA LYS A 424 30.44 14.43 -12.40
C LYS A 424 31.74 14.76 -11.65
N LYS A 425 32.86 14.21 -12.11
CA LYS A 425 34.18 14.39 -11.50
C LYS A 425 34.77 15.79 -11.65
N LYS A 426 34.16 16.64 -12.47
CA LYS A 426 34.51 18.05 -12.63
C LYS A 426 33.51 18.97 -11.94
N GLY A 427 32.94 18.57 -10.83
CA GLY A 427 31.95 19.33 -10.09
C GLY A 427 30.61 19.45 -10.82
N PHE A 428 30.23 18.42 -11.58
CA PHE A 428 29.02 18.39 -12.41
C PHE A 428 29.02 19.47 -13.52
N LYS A 429 30.19 19.67 -14.14
CA LYS A 429 30.28 20.63 -15.26
C LYS A 429 29.36 20.22 -16.39
N VAL A 430 28.43 21.10 -16.74
CA VAL A 430 27.52 20.95 -17.87
C VAL A 430 28.10 21.56 -19.13
N THR A 431 27.99 20.88 -20.27
CA THR A 431 28.38 21.35 -21.58
C THR A 431 27.31 20.96 -22.59
N TYR A 432 26.80 21.92 -23.33
CA TYR A 432 25.93 21.68 -24.48
C TYR A 432 26.74 21.15 -25.65
N LEU A 433 26.38 20.00 -26.17
CA LEU A 433 26.98 19.44 -27.39
C LEU A 433 26.21 20.00 -28.59
N SER A 434 26.61 21.20 -29.04
CA SER A 434 26.01 21.81 -30.21
C SER A 434 26.12 20.88 -31.44
N PRO A 435 25.09 20.78 -32.27
CA PRO A 435 25.14 20.05 -33.54
C PRO A 435 26.26 20.53 -34.46
N ALA A 436 26.63 21.77 -34.43
CA ALA A 436 27.77 22.35 -35.16
C ALA A 436 29.14 21.83 -34.64
N ALA A 437 29.25 21.43 -33.39
CA ALA A 437 30.43 20.80 -32.82
C ALA A 437 30.54 19.31 -33.23
N ILE A 438 29.45 18.74 -33.71
CA ILE A 438 29.34 17.39 -34.25
C ILE A 438 29.12 17.59 -35.76
N ALA A 439 30.21 17.84 -36.49
CA ALA A 439 30.31 18.16 -37.93
C ALA A 439 29.05 17.99 -38.78
N GLY A 440 28.42 19.10 -39.18
CA GLY A 440 27.52 19.16 -40.35
C GLY A 440 26.10 18.62 -40.17
N VAL A 441 25.66 18.27 -38.95
CA VAL A 441 24.37 17.65 -38.72
C VAL A 441 23.38 18.65 -38.14
N ARG A 442 22.13 18.64 -38.64
CA ARG A 442 21.02 19.41 -38.02
C ARG A 442 20.79 19.02 -36.55
N PRO A 443 20.35 19.94 -35.67
CA PRO A 443 19.98 19.62 -34.32
C PRO A 443 19.01 18.46 -34.29
N ASP A 444 19.32 17.42 -33.48
CA ASP A 444 18.34 16.39 -33.22
C ASP A 444 17.27 16.97 -32.32
N GLN A 445 16.07 16.86 -32.80
CA GLN A 445 14.88 17.02 -31.97
C GLN A 445 14.38 15.64 -31.59
N TYR A 446 13.87 15.50 -30.34
CA TYR A 446 13.28 14.27 -29.84
C TYR A 446 14.27 13.11 -29.79
N ILE A 447 15.28 13.20 -28.94
CA ILE A 447 16.23 12.11 -28.70
C ILE A 447 15.58 11.12 -27.75
N TYR A 448 15.12 9.97 -28.27
CA TYR A 448 14.37 8.96 -27.50
C TYR A 448 15.25 7.92 -26.84
N ASP A 449 16.43 7.65 -27.40
CA ASP A 449 17.36 6.67 -26.84
C ASP A 449 18.82 7.02 -27.15
N ILE A 450 19.69 6.80 -26.16
CA ILE A 450 21.15 6.94 -26.28
C ILE A 450 21.77 5.67 -25.67
N LYS A 451 22.56 4.94 -26.47
CA LYS A 451 23.23 3.72 -26.02
C LYS A 451 24.70 3.72 -26.39
N LYS A 452 25.51 3.12 -25.51
CA LYS A 452 26.90 2.83 -25.77
C LYS A 452 27.02 1.37 -26.24
N ASP A 453 27.70 1.13 -27.38
CA ASP A 453 27.94 -0.24 -27.84
C ASP A 453 29.19 -0.83 -27.19
N SER A 454 29.40 -2.15 -27.41
CA SER A 454 30.56 -2.89 -26.91
C SER A 454 31.91 -2.38 -27.45
N GLY A 455 31.90 -1.73 -28.62
CA GLY A 455 33.06 -1.05 -29.22
C GLY A 455 33.37 0.32 -28.62
N GLY A 456 32.50 0.86 -27.73
CA GLY A 456 32.67 2.16 -27.08
C GLY A 456 32.09 3.33 -27.85
N ASP A 457 31.47 3.12 -29.01
CA ASP A 457 30.77 4.16 -29.76
C ASP A 457 29.38 4.44 -29.16
N ILE A 458 28.96 5.69 -29.28
CA ILE A 458 27.64 6.15 -28.77
C ILE A 458 26.65 6.17 -29.94
N TRP A 459 25.54 5.50 -29.74
CA TRP A 459 24.40 5.51 -30.66
C TRP A 459 23.30 6.42 -30.10
N SER A 460 22.80 7.32 -30.93
CA SER A 460 21.71 8.24 -30.60
C SER A 460 20.59 8.11 -31.62
N GLY A 461 19.41 7.77 -31.15
CA GLY A 461 18.18 7.61 -31.93
C GLY A 461 17.13 8.64 -31.58
N GLY A 462 16.49 9.18 -32.58
CA GLY A 462 15.48 10.21 -32.42
C GLY A 462 14.45 10.21 -33.54
N TYR A 463 13.80 11.37 -33.74
CA TYR A 463 12.74 11.49 -34.74
C TYR A 463 13.24 11.34 -36.17
N TYR A 464 14.44 11.89 -36.50
CA TYR A 464 14.90 11.96 -37.88
C TYR A 464 15.88 10.83 -38.29
N HIS A 465 16.95 10.62 -37.51
CA HIS A 465 18.03 9.73 -37.93
C HIS A 465 18.68 9.00 -36.76
N LEU A 466 19.26 7.85 -37.07
CA LEU A 466 20.20 7.18 -36.18
C LEU A 466 21.62 7.71 -36.44
N LYS A 467 22.36 7.96 -35.37
CA LYS A 467 23.74 8.44 -35.37
C LYS A 467 24.63 7.50 -34.59
N ARG A 468 25.83 7.26 -35.10
CA ARG A 468 26.94 6.63 -34.36
C ARG A 468 28.01 7.68 -34.13
N ILE A 469 28.46 7.87 -32.94
CA ILE A 469 29.40 8.91 -32.51
C ILE A 469 30.60 8.19 -31.88
N ASN A 470 31.79 8.32 -32.50
CA ASN A 470 33.01 7.84 -31.91
C ASN A 470 33.61 8.91 -30.99
N LEU A 471 33.79 8.57 -29.72
CA LEU A 471 34.23 9.53 -28.68
C LEU A 471 35.69 9.97 -28.83
N GLU A 472 36.55 9.11 -29.37
CA GLU A 472 37.99 9.38 -29.56
C GLU A 472 38.26 10.26 -30.76
N THR A 473 37.74 9.86 -31.92
CA THR A 473 37.96 10.57 -33.19
C THR A 473 36.99 11.72 -33.39
N LYS A 474 35.91 11.82 -32.57
CA LYS A 474 34.78 12.75 -32.73
C LYS A 474 34.05 12.63 -34.07
N ASN A 475 34.24 11.53 -34.77
CA ASN A 475 33.53 11.28 -36.02
C ASN A 475 32.08 10.94 -35.75
N VAL A 476 31.18 11.49 -36.55
CA VAL A 476 29.76 11.19 -36.54
C VAL A 476 29.36 10.55 -37.87
N ARG A 477 28.82 9.36 -37.80
CA ARG A 477 28.24 8.67 -38.95
C ARG A 477 26.71 8.69 -38.84
N LEU A 478 26.06 9.15 -39.90
CA LEU A 478 24.60 9.11 -40.02
C LEU A 478 24.17 7.81 -40.71
N TYR A 479 23.05 7.29 -40.26
CA TYR A 479 22.40 6.14 -40.86
C TYR A 479 21.00 6.55 -41.35
N PRO A 480 20.86 7.05 -42.59
CA PRO A 480 19.59 7.46 -43.17
C PRO A 480 18.72 6.23 -43.50
N GLY A 481 17.43 6.43 -43.68
CA GLY A 481 16.47 5.40 -44.10
C GLY A 481 15.56 4.85 -43.05
N VAL A 482 15.83 5.14 -41.75
CA VAL A 482 14.93 4.82 -40.64
C VAL A 482 14.76 6.03 -39.79
N SER A 483 13.51 6.30 -39.36
CA SER A 483 13.11 7.44 -38.53
C SER A 483 12.25 7.01 -37.36
N SER A 484 11.96 7.93 -36.46
CA SER A 484 11.13 7.69 -35.27
C SER A 484 11.65 6.51 -34.44
N ILE A 485 12.95 6.52 -34.20
CA ILE A 485 13.65 5.46 -33.44
C ILE A 485 13.28 5.61 -31.97
N THR A 486 12.78 4.54 -31.40
CA THR A 486 12.27 4.48 -30.01
C THR A 486 13.19 3.76 -29.07
N THR A 487 13.94 2.75 -29.58
CA THR A 487 14.88 1.98 -28.77
C THR A 487 16.00 1.40 -29.63
N ILE A 488 17.18 1.29 -29.06
CA ILE A 488 18.39 0.79 -29.69
C ILE A 488 18.96 -0.32 -28.80
N GLN A 489 19.24 -1.50 -29.40
CA GLN A 489 19.89 -2.59 -28.67
C GLN A 489 20.93 -3.27 -29.51
N GLU A 490 22.12 -3.42 -28.96
CA GLU A 490 23.18 -4.18 -29.62
C GLU A 490 22.79 -5.67 -29.68
N LYS A 491 22.86 -6.25 -30.89
CA LYS A 491 22.66 -7.68 -31.08
C LYS A 491 24.00 -8.43 -30.92
N ASP A 492 25.02 -7.95 -31.57
CA ASP A 492 26.38 -8.43 -31.51
C ASP A 492 27.35 -7.33 -32.02
N ASP A 493 28.64 -7.61 -32.08
CA ASP A 493 29.66 -6.60 -32.47
C ASP A 493 29.38 -5.96 -33.83
N ARG A 494 28.68 -6.64 -34.73
CA ARG A 494 28.38 -6.18 -36.10
C ARG A 494 26.96 -5.65 -36.26
N LEU A 495 26.00 -6.18 -35.53
CA LEU A 495 24.58 -5.96 -35.78
C LEU A 495 23.90 -5.21 -34.62
N MET A 496 22.96 -4.33 -34.95
CA MET A 496 22.17 -3.54 -34.00
C MET A 496 20.69 -3.72 -34.29
N TRP A 497 19.90 -4.01 -33.26
CA TRP A 497 18.43 -3.94 -33.29
C TRP A 497 18.00 -2.49 -33.17
N ILE A 498 17.11 -2.06 -34.06
CA ILE A 498 16.53 -0.70 -34.07
C ILE A 498 15.02 -0.82 -34.03
N GLY A 499 14.45 -0.51 -32.87
CA GLY A 499 13.00 -0.38 -32.68
C GLY A 499 12.53 1.01 -33.08
N THR A 500 11.41 1.06 -33.77
CA THR A 500 10.82 2.31 -34.26
C THR A 500 9.30 2.34 -34.02
N ARG A 501 8.67 3.46 -34.30
CA ARG A 501 7.21 3.56 -34.35
C ARG A 501 6.59 2.79 -35.52
N MET A 502 7.39 2.38 -36.48
CA MET A 502 6.94 1.76 -37.73
C MET A 502 7.44 0.29 -37.88
N GLY A 503 8.13 -0.25 -36.87
CA GLY A 503 8.61 -1.62 -36.88
C GLY A 503 9.99 -1.84 -36.33
N LEU A 504 10.48 -3.06 -36.50
CA LEU A 504 11.78 -3.51 -36.05
C LEU A 504 12.72 -3.66 -37.25
N TYR A 505 13.94 -3.14 -37.11
CA TYR A 505 14.99 -3.25 -38.10
C TYR A 505 16.24 -3.86 -37.49
N LEU A 506 16.98 -4.58 -38.30
CA LEU A 506 18.33 -5.06 -38.01
C LEU A 506 19.31 -4.29 -38.88
N LEU A 507 20.18 -3.51 -38.25
CA LEU A 507 21.19 -2.68 -38.87
C LEU A 507 22.54 -3.42 -38.86
N ASP A 508 23.23 -3.49 -40.03
CA ASP A 508 24.65 -3.82 -40.10
C ASP A 508 25.45 -2.53 -39.88
N LYS A 509 26.19 -2.45 -38.77
CA LYS A 509 26.92 -1.26 -38.31
C LYS A 509 27.95 -0.75 -39.30
N GLU A 510 28.57 -1.67 -40.09
CA GLU A 510 29.63 -1.34 -41.04
C GLU A 510 29.08 -0.91 -42.41
N SER A 511 28.20 -1.73 -42.99
CA SER A 511 27.61 -1.40 -44.29
C SER A 511 26.57 -0.31 -44.22
N GLY A 512 25.90 -0.12 -43.06
CA GLY A 512 24.78 0.79 -42.92
C GLY A 512 23.47 0.30 -43.51
N ILE A 513 23.43 -1.00 -43.87
CA ILE A 513 22.24 -1.60 -44.49
C ILE A 513 21.24 -2.00 -43.37
N TYR A 514 19.99 -1.53 -43.49
CA TYR A 514 18.87 -1.97 -42.69
C TYR A 514 18.16 -3.18 -43.34
N ARG A 515 17.83 -4.15 -42.51
CA ARG A 515 16.89 -5.22 -42.85
C ARG A 515 15.64 -5.09 -41.99
N TYR A 516 14.49 -4.88 -42.62
CA TYR A 516 13.21 -4.90 -41.93
C TYR A 516 12.89 -6.33 -41.44
N ILE A 517 12.37 -6.41 -40.23
CA ILE A 517 11.88 -7.67 -39.65
C ILE A 517 10.36 -7.60 -39.72
N ASP A 518 9.79 -8.46 -40.57
CA ASP A 518 8.35 -8.57 -40.75
C ASP A 518 7.70 -9.05 -39.44
N LEU A 519 6.85 -8.25 -38.85
CA LEU A 519 6.19 -8.53 -37.58
C LEU A 519 4.76 -9.02 -37.84
N PRO A 520 4.22 -9.98 -37.07
CA PRO A 520 2.88 -10.53 -37.25
C PRO A 520 1.78 -9.59 -36.76
N VAL A 521 1.93 -8.27 -36.93
CA VAL A 521 1.03 -7.21 -36.43
C VAL A 521 0.97 -6.04 -37.39
N GLU A 522 -0.18 -5.43 -37.53
CA GLU A 522 -0.42 -4.35 -38.50
C GLU A 522 0.24 -3.02 -38.11
N SER A 523 0.38 -2.73 -36.82
CA SER A 523 0.95 -1.46 -36.33
C SER A 523 2.02 -1.72 -35.28
N PRO A 524 3.25 -1.97 -35.73
CA PRO A 524 4.34 -2.42 -34.86
C PRO A 524 5.10 -1.26 -34.20
N TYR A 525 4.47 -0.56 -33.25
CA TYR A 525 5.20 0.43 -32.45
C TYR A 525 6.03 -0.28 -31.38
N ILE A 526 7.36 -0.32 -31.56
CA ILE A 526 8.29 -0.99 -30.65
C ILE A 526 8.64 -0.04 -29.50
N CYS A 527 8.50 -0.50 -28.26
CA CYS A 527 8.82 0.27 -27.05
C CYS A 527 10.04 -0.27 -26.31
N ALA A 528 10.23 -1.58 -26.30
CA ALA A 528 11.31 -2.23 -25.57
C ALA A 528 11.84 -3.45 -26.31
N LEU A 529 13.12 -3.72 -26.13
CA LEU A 529 13.81 -4.89 -26.66
C LEU A 529 14.61 -5.55 -25.55
N TYR A 530 14.58 -6.88 -25.49
CA TYR A 530 15.48 -7.66 -24.63
C TYR A 530 15.89 -8.93 -25.34
N GLN A 531 17.18 -9.08 -25.63
CA GLN A 531 17.77 -10.27 -26.23
C GLN A 531 18.37 -11.16 -25.14
N ARG A 532 17.90 -12.40 -25.04
CA ARG A 532 18.47 -13.42 -24.15
C ARG A 532 19.63 -14.14 -24.85
N GLU A 533 20.56 -14.67 -24.04
CA GLU A 533 21.79 -15.33 -24.56
C GLU A 533 21.50 -16.55 -25.45
N ASP A 534 20.41 -17.25 -25.26
CA ASP A 534 19.99 -18.41 -26.07
C ASP A 534 19.47 -18.05 -27.48
N GLY A 535 19.44 -16.77 -27.81
CA GLY A 535 19.01 -16.29 -29.12
C GLY A 535 17.51 -15.99 -29.21
N ILE A 536 16.83 -15.80 -28.09
CA ILE A 536 15.44 -15.33 -28.05
C ILE A 536 15.42 -13.81 -27.87
N LEU A 537 14.70 -13.11 -28.74
CA LEU A 537 14.42 -11.67 -28.63
C LEU A 537 12.97 -11.46 -28.16
N TYR A 538 12.83 -10.78 -27.05
CA TYR A 538 11.56 -10.30 -26.53
C TYR A 538 11.34 -8.86 -26.99
N ILE A 539 10.16 -8.57 -27.54
CA ILE A 539 9.83 -7.30 -28.16
C ILE A 539 8.56 -6.76 -27.49
N GLY A 540 8.74 -5.71 -26.72
CA GLY A 540 7.62 -4.96 -26.11
C GLY A 540 7.06 -3.96 -27.10
N THR A 541 5.74 -3.99 -27.27
CA THR A 541 5.04 -3.14 -28.25
C THR A 541 4.04 -2.23 -27.56
N ARG A 542 3.61 -1.22 -28.28
CA ARG A 542 2.42 -0.43 -27.94
C ARG A 542 1.23 -0.96 -28.73
N GLY A 543 0.30 -1.62 -28.04
CA GLY A 543 -0.96 -2.12 -28.58
C GLY A 543 -0.94 -3.53 -29.17
N ALA A 544 0.23 -4.21 -29.25
CA ALA A 544 0.32 -5.57 -29.77
C ALA A 544 0.88 -6.60 -28.76
N GLY A 545 1.08 -6.21 -27.52
CA GLY A 545 1.57 -7.06 -26.44
C GLY A 545 3.04 -7.39 -26.53
N LEU A 546 3.41 -8.59 -26.08
CA LEU A 546 4.76 -9.14 -26.10
C LEU A 546 4.93 -10.07 -27.32
N LEU A 547 5.89 -9.75 -28.18
CA LEU A 547 6.28 -10.62 -29.29
C LEU A 547 7.57 -11.35 -28.92
N VAL A 548 7.65 -12.63 -29.23
CA VAL A 548 8.83 -13.48 -28.99
C VAL A 548 9.39 -13.99 -30.32
N TYR A 549 10.62 -13.62 -30.61
CA TYR A 549 11.29 -13.95 -31.87
C TYR A 549 12.53 -14.81 -31.63
N ASP A 550 12.60 -15.95 -32.32
CA ASP A 550 13.79 -16.82 -32.35
C ASP A 550 14.74 -16.33 -33.42
N ILE A 551 15.86 -15.75 -33.00
CA ILE A 551 16.87 -15.14 -33.85
C ILE A 551 17.54 -16.21 -34.74
N ASN A 552 17.79 -17.41 -34.18
CA ASN A 552 18.48 -18.50 -34.85
C ASN A 552 17.62 -19.11 -35.97
N LYS A 553 16.32 -19.30 -35.69
CA LYS A 553 15.34 -19.81 -36.66
C LYS A 553 14.73 -18.71 -37.53
N LYS A 554 15.00 -17.44 -37.21
CA LYS A 554 14.43 -16.26 -37.89
C LYS A 554 12.89 -16.32 -37.96
N LYS A 555 12.25 -16.71 -36.86
CA LYS A 555 10.81 -16.95 -36.81
C LYS A 555 10.19 -16.39 -35.50
N PHE A 556 9.00 -15.80 -35.61
CA PHE A 556 8.16 -15.52 -34.45
C PHE A 556 7.62 -16.81 -33.88
N ILE A 557 7.71 -16.97 -32.56
CA ILE A 557 7.28 -18.17 -31.85
C ILE A 557 6.02 -17.93 -31.01
N HIS A 558 5.88 -16.74 -30.39
CA HIS A 558 4.74 -16.40 -29.58
C HIS A 558 4.35 -14.93 -29.72
N GLN A 559 3.06 -14.66 -29.58
CA GLN A 559 2.48 -13.35 -29.33
C GLN A 559 1.56 -13.47 -28.11
N TYR A 560 1.85 -12.69 -27.07
CA TYR A 560 1.07 -12.64 -25.85
C TYR A 560 0.34 -11.30 -25.77
N ARG A 561 -0.98 -11.37 -25.56
CA ARG A 561 -1.89 -10.23 -25.45
C ARG A 561 -2.87 -10.46 -24.33
N THR A 562 -3.55 -9.38 -23.94
CA THR A 562 -4.58 -9.41 -22.91
C THR A 562 -5.77 -10.34 -23.24
N ASP A 563 -6.00 -10.60 -24.50
CA ASP A 563 -7.08 -11.49 -25.00
C ASP A 563 -6.70 -12.99 -25.02
N ASN A 564 -5.42 -13.34 -24.88
CA ASN A 564 -4.97 -14.74 -24.97
C ASN A 564 -4.12 -15.22 -23.77
N CYS A 565 -3.80 -14.34 -22.83
CA CYS A 565 -3.07 -14.68 -21.60
C CYS A 565 -3.38 -13.69 -20.48
N ALA A 566 -2.78 -13.89 -19.30
CA ALA A 566 -2.96 -13.03 -18.15
C ALA A 566 -2.05 -11.75 -18.15
N LEU A 567 -1.71 -11.25 -19.33
CA LEU A 567 -1.03 -9.97 -19.47
C LEU A 567 -2.02 -8.84 -19.10
N ILE A 568 -1.57 -7.85 -18.31
CA ILE A 568 -2.46 -6.75 -17.84
C ILE A 568 -2.67 -5.65 -18.87
N SER A 569 -1.76 -5.52 -19.84
CA SER A 569 -1.83 -4.51 -20.90
C SER A 569 -1.12 -4.97 -22.16
N ASP A 570 -1.65 -4.59 -23.32
CA ASP A 570 -0.98 -4.77 -24.62
C ASP A 570 0.10 -3.71 -24.89
N ASN A 571 0.29 -2.75 -23.95
CA ASN A 571 1.36 -1.77 -24.00
C ASN A 571 2.49 -2.18 -23.08
N ILE A 572 3.61 -2.63 -23.63
CA ILE A 572 4.80 -3.04 -22.88
C ILE A 572 5.89 -2.04 -23.15
N TYR A 573 6.20 -1.24 -22.13
CA TYR A 573 7.11 -0.09 -22.23
C TYR A 573 8.56 -0.41 -21.88
N THR A 574 8.76 -1.39 -20.97
CA THR A 574 10.09 -1.81 -20.53
C THR A 574 10.14 -3.32 -20.35
N ILE A 575 11.32 -3.91 -20.53
CA ILE A 575 11.57 -5.33 -20.26
C ILE A 575 12.91 -5.45 -19.54
N LEU A 576 12.90 -5.97 -18.31
CA LEU A 576 14.12 -6.27 -17.54
C LEU A 576 14.15 -7.74 -17.11
N PRO A 577 15.32 -8.42 -17.21
CA PRO A 577 15.48 -9.77 -16.72
C PRO A 577 15.65 -9.81 -15.20
N ARG A 578 15.19 -10.91 -14.60
CA ARG A 578 15.49 -11.30 -13.20
C ARG A 578 16.52 -12.43 -13.15
N GLN A 579 17.06 -12.68 -11.96
CA GLN A 579 18.01 -13.77 -11.73
C GLN A 579 17.40 -15.16 -11.95
N ASP A 580 16.09 -15.31 -11.78
CA ASP A 580 15.33 -16.55 -12.02
C ASP A 580 14.92 -16.73 -13.49
N GLU A 581 15.52 -15.98 -14.41
CA GLU A 581 15.21 -15.93 -15.85
C GLU A 581 13.79 -15.43 -16.19
N SER A 582 13.00 -15.00 -15.20
CA SER A 582 11.74 -14.32 -15.47
C SER A 582 11.99 -12.89 -15.96
N LEU A 583 11.01 -12.33 -16.67
CA LEU A 583 11.06 -10.97 -17.21
C LEU A 583 10.05 -10.09 -16.50
N LEU A 584 10.49 -8.91 -16.05
CA LEU A 584 9.58 -7.87 -15.57
C LEU A 584 9.31 -6.89 -16.71
N MET A 585 8.04 -6.63 -16.93
CA MET A 585 7.57 -5.74 -17.98
C MET A 585 6.76 -4.59 -17.36
N GLY A 586 7.23 -3.37 -17.51
CA GLY A 586 6.49 -2.18 -17.11
C GLY A 586 5.44 -1.82 -18.16
N THR A 587 4.22 -1.55 -17.68
CA THR A 587 3.06 -1.18 -18.50
C THR A 587 2.43 0.12 -17.98
N GLU A 588 1.34 0.60 -18.57
CA GLU A 588 0.58 1.74 -18.03
C GLU A 588 -0.32 1.39 -16.83
N THR A 589 -0.48 0.11 -16.51
CA THR A 589 -1.37 -0.35 -15.43
C THR A 589 -0.66 -1.16 -14.35
N GLY A 590 0.67 -1.29 -14.42
CA GLY A 590 1.49 -2.01 -13.45
C GLY A 590 2.68 -2.73 -14.06
N ILE A 591 3.22 -3.67 -13.30
CA ILE A 591 4.31 -4.54 -13.71
C ILE A 591 3.77 -5.95 -13.95
N THR A 592 4.02 -6.50 -15.13
CA THR A 592 3.77 -7.92 -15.41
C THR A 592 5.08 -8.70 -15.31
N ILE A 593 5.05 -9.84 -14.62
CA ILE A 593 6.15 -10.80 -14.53
C ILE A 593 5.83 -11.97 -15.45
N TYR A 594 6.66 -12.19 -16.43
CA TYR A 594 6.56 -13.31 -17.34
C TYR A 594 7.60 -14.39 -17.01
N SER A 595 7.16 -15.62 -16.83
CA SER A 595 8.03 -16.79 -16.70
C SER A 595 8.12 -17.53 -18.04
N PRO A 596 9.25 -17.44 -18.78
CA PRO A 596 9.40 -18.09 -20.09
C PRO A 596 9.30 -19.61 -20.01
N GLN A 597 9.78 -20.23 -18.94
CA GLN A 597 9.78 -21.69 -18.76
C GLN A 597 8.37 -22.25 -18.53
N LYS A 598 7.48 -21.48 -17.87
CA LYS A 598 6.11 -21.89 -17.53
C LYS A 598 5.06 -21.31 -18.46
N HIS A 599 5.44 -20.40 -19.35
CA HIS A 599 4.52 -19.57 -20.15
C HIS A 599 3.43 -18.92 -19.32
N SER A 600 3.77 -18.46 -18.09
CA SER A 600 2.84 -17.91 -17.12
C SER A 600 3.13 -16.45 -16.82
N PHE A 601 2.08 -15.73 -16.48
CA PHE A 601 2.11 -14.32 -16.16
C PHE A 601 1.61 -14.08 -14.74
N ARG A 602 2.27 -13.17 -14.02
CA ARG A 602 1.81 -12.62 -12.74
C ARG A 602 1.86 -11.10 -12.81
N ASN A 603 0.92 -10.44 -12.17
CA ASN A 603 0.78 -9.01 -12.27
C ASN A 603 0.95 -8.36 -10.90
N TRP A 604 1.57 -7.18 -10.89
CA TRP A 604 1.70 -6.33 -9.74
C TRP A 604 1.10 -4.96 -10.07
N THR A 605 -0.08 -4.71 -9.55
CA THR A 605 -0.89 -3.54 -9.84
C THR A 605 -1.14 -2.74 -8.56
N ARG A 606 -1.92 -1.67 -8.68
CA ARG A 606 -2.37 -0.88 -7.52
C ARG A 606 -3.15 -1.73 -6.50
N GLU A 607 -3.91 -2.71 -6.94
CA GLU A 607 -4.65 -3.61 -6.06
C GLU A 607 -3.72 -4.48 -5.20
N GLN A 608 -2.57 -4.86 -5.73
CA GLN A 608 -1.51 -5.55 -4.99
C GLN A 608 -0.51 -4.56 -4.38
N GLY A 609 -0.86 -3.27 -4.33
CA GLY A 609 -0.14 -2.23 -3.60
C GLY A 609 1.01 -1.56 -4.33
N LEU A 610 1.09 -1.63 -5.65
CA LEU A 610 2.02 -0.84 -6.43
C LEU A 610 1.47 0.58 -6.61
N MET A 611 2.07 1.58 -5.95
CA MET A 611 1.53 2.95 -5.93
C MET A 611 1.76 3.72 -7.24
N SER A 612 2.90 3.51 -7.91
CA SER A 612 3.14 4.02 -9.25
C SER A 612 2.95 2.89 -10.24
N VAL A 613 1.98 2.99 -11.12
CA VAL A 613 1.58 1.92 -12.03
C VAL A 613 1.73 2.27 -13.51
N SER A 614 1.87 3.56 -13.84
CA SER A 614 1.99 4.02 -15.23
C SER A 614 3.46 4.26 -15.58
N PHE A 615 4.11 3.26 -16.17
CA PHE A 615 5.52 3.33 -16.54
C PHE A 615 5.74 3.92 -17.94
N ASN A 616 6.95 4.43 -18.18
CA ASN A 616 7.32 5.05 -19.44
C ASN A 616 8.26 4.15 -20.28
N ALA A 617 8.19 4.28 -21.61
CA ALA A 617 9.01 3.49 -22.52
C ALA A 617 10.51 3.76 -22.30
N GLY A 618 11.30 2.68 -22.17
CA GLY A 618 12.74 2.74 -21.92
C GLY A 618 13.14 3.09 -20.48
N SER A 619 12.20 3.51 -19.63
CA SER A 619 12.47 4.02 -18.30
C SER A 619 12.59 2.90 -17.26
N ALA A 620 13.61 2.07 -17.39
CA ALA A 620 13.92 1.05 -16.38
C ALA A 620 15.39 0.63 -16.42
N THR A 621 15.96 0.31 -15.26
CA THR A 621 17.35 -0.14 -15.12
C THR A 621 17.51 -1.17 -14.00
N THR A 622 18.56 -1.98 -14.12
CA THR A 622 19.00 -2.88 -13.05
C THR A 622 20.20 -2.26 -12.34
N CYS A 623 20.09 -2.10 -11.02
CA CYS A 623 21.12 -1.48 -10.19
C CYS A 623 21.88 -2.54 -9.40
N ASN A 624 23.22 -2.50 -9.45
CA ASN A 624 24.11 -3.40 -8.72
C ASN A 624 23.70 -4.89 -8.80
N LYS A 625 23.06 -5.31 -9.89
CA LYS A 625 22.50 -6.65 -10.13
C LYS A 625 21.49 -7.16 -9.07
N SER A 626 21.13 -6.33 -8.11
CA SER A 626 20.27 -6.71 -6.97
C SER A 626 19.01 -5.88 -6.83
N MET A 627 18.97 -4.70 -7.44
CA MET A 627 17.83 -3.80 -7.40
C MET A 627 17.34 -3.48 -8.80
N LEU A 628 16.04 -3.25 -8.92
CA LEU A 628 15.38 -2.81 -10.16
C LEU A 628 14.75 -1.44 -9.92
N VAL A 629 14.84 -0.57 -10.91
CA VAL A 629 14.17 0.74 -10.89
C VAL A 629 13.32 0.88 -12.14
N PHE A 630 12.06 1.26 -11.97
CA PHE A 630 11.12 1.56 -13.05
C PHE A 630 10.62 2.99 -12.90
N GLY A 631 10.82 3.82 -13.90
CA GLY A 631 10.33 5.19 -13.95
C GLY A 631 9.00 5.30 -14.69
N GLY A 632 8.15 6.20 -14.23
CA GLY A 632 6.81 6.38 -14.75
C GLY A 632 6.29 7.82 -14.65
N ASN A 633 4.99 7.96 -14.82
CA ASN A 633 4.32 9.28 -14.76
C ASN A 633 4.12 9.78 -13.33
N ASP A 634 4.21 8.89 -12.34
CA ASP A 634 4.00 9.16 -10.91
C ASP A 634 5.28 8.95 -10.09
N GLY A 635 6.45 9.23 -10.66
CA GLY A 635 7.75 8.99 -10.06
C GLY A 635 8.39 7.68 -10.52
N ALA A 636 9.26 7.11 -9.69
CA ALA A 636 9.91 5.84 -9.95
C ALA A 636 9.75 4.88 -8.76
N VAL A 637 9.71 3.58 -9.04
CA VAL A 637 9.72 2.52 -8.02
C VAL A 637 11.06 1.78 -8.06
N LYS A 638 11.65 1.54 -6.87
CA LYS A 638 12.89 0.80 -6.70
C LYS A 638 12.68 -0.37 -5.76
N PHE A 639 13.03 -1.57 -6.17
CA PHE A 639 12.80 -2.78 -5.37
C PHE A 639 13.84 -3.86 -5.66
N PRO A 640 14.04 -4.85 -4.75
CA PRO A 640 14.96 -5.97 -4.95
C PRO A 640 14.57 -6.85 -6.15
N THR A 641 15.56 -7.39 -6.84
CA THR A 641 15.32 -8.31 -7.97
C THR A 641 14.58 -9.58 -7.57
N ASP A 642 14.70 -10.01 -6.30
CA ASP A 642 14.06 -11.19 -5.72
C ASP A 642 12.73 -10.89 -5.01
N ILE A 643 12.18 -9.68 -5.18
CA ILE A 643 10.90 -9.29 -4.55
C ILE A 643 9.83 -10.36 -4.79
N GLN A 644 9.22 -10.79 -3.70
CA GLN A 644 8.10 -11.72 -3.77
C GLN A 644 6.81 -10.91 -3.97
N ILE A 645 6.15 -11.15 -5.08
CA ILE A 645 4.82 -10.62 -5.33
C ILE A 645 3.84 -11.70 -4.91
N PRO A 646 2.96 -11.44 -3.95
CA PRO A 646 2.01 -12.44 -3.48
C PRO A 646 1.17 -13.01 -4.62
N GLU A 647 0.96 -14.30 -4.57
CA GLU A 647 -0.03 -14.92 -5.44
C GLU A 647 -1.42 -14.39 -5.05
N PRO A 648 -2.30 -14.13 -6.02
CA PRO A 648 -3.65 -13.76 -5.70
C PRO A 648 -4.27 -14.88 -4.87
N HIS A 649 -4.63 -14.59 -3.62
CA HIS A 649 -5.47 -15.49 -2.86
C HIS A 649 -6.82 -15.59 -3.58
N TYR A 650 -7.23 -16.80 -3.90
CA TYR A 650 -8.58 -17.03 -4.38
C TYR A 650 -9.55 -16.70 -3.23
N SER A 651 -10.07 -15.49 -3.25
CA SER A 651 -11.12 -15.08 -2.33
C SER A 651 -12.36 -15.92 -2.61
N ARG A 652 -13.12 -16.23 -1.55
CA ARG A 652 -14.42 -16.84 -1.70
C ARG A 652 -15.29 -15.97 -2.61
N LEU A 653 -15.93 -16.56 -3.59
CA LEU A 653 -16.92 -15.85 -4.39
C LEU A 653 -18.14 -15.58 -3.51
N LEU A 654 -18.48 -14.30 -3.34
CA LEU A 654 -19.67 -13.86 -2.65
C LEU A 654 -20.67 -13.34 -3.67
N LEU A 655 -21.92 -13.79 -3.56
CA LEU A 655 -23.05 -13.23 -4.34
C LEU A 655 -23.56 -12.02 -3.55
N ARG A 656 -23.44 -10.84 -4.12
CA ARG A 656 -23.73 -9.59 -3.43
C ARG A 656 -25.20 -9.17 -3.55
N ASP A 657 -25.68 -9.17 -4.79
CA ASP A 657 -27.01 -8.64 -5.12
C ASP A 657 -27.76 -9.63 -6.02
N PHE A 658 -29.00 -9.87 -5.69
CA PHE A 658 -29.93 -10.57 -6.56
C PHE A 658 -30.89 -9.55 -7.20
N MET A 659 -30.94 -9.53 -8.52
CA MET A 659 -31.76 -8.58 -9.26
C MET A 659 -32.76 -9.30 -10.14
N ILE A 660 -34.02 -8.86 -10.12
CA ILE A 660 -35.06 -9.26 -11.10
C ILE A 660 -35.39 -8.02 -11.93
N ALA A 661 -35.23 -8.11 -13.24
CA ALA A 661 -35.46 -7.00 -14.16
C ALA A 661 -34.74 -5.69 -13.76
N TYR A 662 -33.47 -5.83 -13.35
CA TYR A 662 -32.58 -4.73 -12.84
C TYR A 662 -33.02 -4.08 -11.52
N HIS A 663 -34.02 -4.62 -10.84
CA HIS A 663 -34.39 -4.18 -9.50
C HIS A 663 -33.80 -5.13 -8.45
N PRO A 664 -33.10 -4.63 -7.42
CA PRO A 664 -32.58 -5.46 -6.35
C PRO A 664 -33.75 -6.06 -5.56
N VAL A 665 -33.63 -7.33 -5.19
CA VAL A 665 -34.62 -8.10 -4.44
C VAL A 665 -33.98 -8.64 -3.19
N TYR A 666 -34.59 -8.37 -2.03
CA TYR A 666 -34.11 -8.76 -0.72
C TYR A 666 -34.99 -9.84 -0.07
N PRO A 667 -34.47 -10.60 0.89
CA PRO A 667 -35.28 -11.49 1.71
C PRO A 667 -36.36 -10.70 2.45
N GLY A 668 -37.63 -11.19 2.36
CA GLY A 668 -38.78 -10.52 3.00
C GLY A 668 -39.51 -9.46 2.17
N ASP A 669 -38.98 -9.12 0.99
CA ASP A 669 -39.72 -8.28 0.04
C ASP A 669 -40.98 -9.03 -0.47
N ASP A 670 -42.04 -8.30 -0.75
CA ASP A 670 -43.28 -8.90 -1.25
C ASP A 670 -43.04 -9.55 -2.62
N GLY A 671 -43.30 -10.87 -2.70
CA GLY A 671 -43.03 -11.68 -3.89
C GLY A 671 -41.53 -12.07 -4.09
N SER A 672 -40.68 -11.82 -3.12
CA SER A 672 -39.26 -12.24 -3.18
C SER A 672 -39.10 -13.75 -3.25
N PRO A 673 -38.30 -14.29 -4.19
CA PRO A 673 -37.93 -15.69 -4.20
C PRO A 673 -36.86 -16.04 -3.15
N LEU A 674 -36.25 -15.00 -2.54
CA LEU A 674 -35.22 -15.16 -1.52
C LEU A 674 -35.86 -15.38 -0.15
N LYS A 675 -35.53 -16.50 0.48
CA LYS A 675 -35.89 -16.79 1.89
C LYS A 675 -34.82 -16.29 2.87
N LYS A 676 -33.60 -16.15 2.41
CA LYS A 676 -32.42 -15.65 3.13
C LYS A 676 -31.52 -14.90 2.15
N ASP A 677 -30.54 -14.16 2.65
CA ASP A 677 -29.60 -13.41 1.82
C ASP A 677 -29.04 -14.27 0.69
N ILE A 678 -28.83 -13.67 -0.49
CA ILE A 678 -28.35 -14.40 -1.68
C ILE A 678 -27.02 -15.10 -1.44
N ASP A 679 -26.17 -14.50 -0.65
CA ASP A 679 -24.86 -15.01 -0.22
C ASP A 679 -24.94 -16.30 0.63
N GLU A 680 -26.07 -16.50 1.32
CA GLU A 680 -26.37 -17.69 2.12
C GLU A 680 -27.33 -18.69 1.39
N THR A 681 -27.71 -18.36 0.16
CA THR A 681 -28.70 -19.15 -0.60
C THR A 681 -28.00 -20.18 -1.49
N ASP A 682 -28.12 -21.46 -1.15
CA ASP A 682 -27.53 -22.56 -1.92
C ASP A 682 -28.34 -22.91 -3.18
N ARG A 683 -29.65 -22.62 -3.17
CA ARG A 683 -30.57 -22.94 -4.25
C ARG A 683 -31.64 -21.87 -4.38
N LEU A 684 -31.80 -21.34 -5.58
CA LEU A 684 -32.83 -20.38 -5.94
C LEU A 684 -33.84 -21.04 -6.86
N GLU A 685 -35.14 -20.95 -6.54
CA GLU A 685 -36.24 -21.40 -7.40
C GLU A 685 -36.99 -20.18 -7.96
N LEU A 686 -36.90 -20.00 -9.28
CA LEU A 686 -37.60 -18.97 -9.99
C LEU A 686 -38.80 -19.60 -10.72
N ALA A 687 -40.02 -19.20 -10.36
CA ALA A 687 -41.20 -19.55 -11.12
C ALA A 687 -41.42 -18.56 -12.28
N LEU A 688 -41.32 -19.03 -13.50
CA LEU A 688 -41.76 -18.26 -14.66
C LEU A 688 -43.32 -18.25 -14.68
N LEU A 689 -43.91 -17.19 -14.16
CA LEU A 689 -45.32 -16.91 -14.40
C LEU A 689 -45.46 -16.38 -15.86
N TYR A 690 -45.81 -17.28 -16.77
CA TYR A 690 -46.32 -16.84 -18.04
C TYR A 690 -47.70 -16.20 -17.79
N THR A 691 -47.75 -14.88 -17.73
CA THR A 691 -49.02 -14.20 -17.98
C THR A 691 -49.26 -14.23 -19.49
N SER A 692 -50.08 -15.17 -19.94
CA SER A 692 -50.73 -15.07 -21.22
C SER A 692 -51.80 -13.99 -21.09
N ASP A 693 -51.52 -12.79 -21.60
CA ASP A 693 -52.53 -11.87 -22.19
C ASP A 693 -51.84 -11.01 -23.25
#